data_93a47f82db5e76263723e1bf81ac8998
#
_entry.id   93a47f82db5e76263723e1bf81ac8998
#
_cell.length_a   1.000
_cell.length_b   1.000
_cell.length_c   1.000
_cell.angle_alpha   90.00
_cell.angle_beta   90.00
_cell.angle_gamma   90.00
#
_symmetry.space_group_name_H-M   'P 1'
#
loop_
_entity.id
_entity.type
_entity.pdbx_description
1 polymer ?
#
loop_
_entity_poly.entity_id
_entity_poly.type
_entity_poly.pdbx_seq_one_letter_code
_entity_poly.pdbx_strand_id
1 'polypeptide(L)'
;MKNPLRKRLPRELKDEFGKYLVIFLFMTLTIGLVSGFLVAGKSMVKTYNDSFEEYNIEDGHFILNDEITRTLQNKLEDEEDITVYSLFYKEEEEGEHTYRIYKNREDIDGVSVHKGRIPEKDGEIAIDRKFADSADLKVGDKVTLDKKEYEITGLVALSDYSALFRSNTDLMFDAQNFTVAVVTPEAFNRISDNNLKYCYAWKYDNTSMTDKEKKDKSDDIKTFLAKNAVMTDFVPEPDNQAIHFAGDDMGSDTAMVMVLLYIVIIIMAFIFAVTSISTIEKESTVIGTLRASGYTRKELVIHYMELPMIIMFIGAIIGNILGYTIFKDIVAAIYYNSYSLTVYTTIWSPYAFVMTTIIPCVLMFVINLFMLTKMLKLSPLKFIRRDLKKRKNRKAVKLPEWKFFTRFRTRIIFQNISSYIIMLIGIAFSSIMLLFGLVMQPVLNDYKKTIIDNMPCKYQYILKMPVEIKDNEAEKYAITKLEMQRDNGLNDEFTVYGLNEDSQYFDIDFSGLKDNEIYVSDGVLDKYRLKKGDTITLKEKYEDKEYTYKIAGSYVYPSSLAVFMDIDRFRDDFDKQDTYYSGYFTDNELDIDEKYVATKLTQNDMTIVADQLTDSMGRMFYIWLVFAVALYMLMVYLLSKIILEKNSNAISIVKILGYKGNEIMRLYVAATAIVVFISLVISVPLSDFTIGFLWRAIMGTYPGWLAYKAPSYVLVEMFVIGVAAYSIIGALQYKKIRKIPMDEALKNVE
;
A
#
# COMPACT_ATOMS: atom_id res chain seq x y z
N MET A 1 -21.36 -48.37 10.53
CA MET A 1 -20.13 -48.87 9.84
C MET A 1 -19.29 -47.66 9.40
N LYS A 2 -17.99 -47.68 9.69
CA LYS A 2 -17.09 -46.61 9.19
C LYS A 2 -17.05 -46.69 7.65
N ASN A 3 -17.34 -45.58 6.97
CA ASN A 3 -17.35 -45.48 5.49
C ASN A 3 -16.00 -45.99 4.92
N PRO A 4 -15.96 -47.04 4.10
CA PRO A 4 -14.72 -47.61 3.57
C PRO A 4 -13.88 -46.61 2.76
N LEU A 5 -14.51 -45.59 2.16
CA LEU A 5 -13.82 -44.55 1.41
C LEU A 5 -12.91 -43.71 2.29
N ARG A 6 -13.25 -43.49 3.56
CA ARG A 6 -12.38 -42.71 4.46
C ARG A 6 -11.02 -43.36 4.75
N LYS A 7 -10.90 -44.69 4.62
CA LYS A 7 -9.61 -45.39 4.72
C LYS A 7 -8.63 -45.06 3.59
N ARG A 8 -9.14 -44.47 2.50
CA ARG A 8 -8.30 -44.07 1.35
C ARG A 8 -7.64 -42.71 1.57
N LEU A 9 -8.23 -41.79 2.36
CA LEU A 9 -7.77 -40.41 2.52
C LEU A 9 -6.28 -40.30 2.92
N PRO A 10 -5.73 -41.09 3.89
CA PRO A 10 -4.29 -41.02 4.21
C PRO A 10 -3.39 -41.49 3.07
N ARG A 11 -3.85 -42.46 2.29
CA ARG A 11 -3.10 -42.96 1.13
C ARG A 11 -3.10 -41.92 -0.01
N GLU A 12 -4.26 -41.34 -0.31
CA GLU A 12 -4.41 -40.26 -1.30
C GLU A 12 -3.57 -39.04 -0.91
N LEU A 13 -3.52 -38.67 0.37
CA LEU A 13 -2.66 -37.58 0.86
C LEU A 13 -1.18 -37.91 0.61
N LYS A 14 -0.74 -39.15 0.89
CA LYS A 14 0.65 -39.60 0.69
C LYS A 14 1.02 -39.61 -0.80
N ASP A 15 0.15 -40.15 -1.65
CA ASP A 15 0.37 -40.27 -3.09
C ASP A 15 0.39 -38.91 -3.79
N GLU A 16 -0.42 -37.96 -3.31
CA GLU A 16 -0.58 -36.59 -3.84
C GLU A 16 0.06 -35.51 -2.95
N PHE A 17 0.94 -35.91 -2.01
CA PHE A 17 1.52 -35.04 -0.98
C PHE A 17 1.99 -33.69 -1.54
N GLY A 18 2.77 -33.69 -2.63
CA GLY A 18 3.29 -32.45 -3.20
C GLY A 18 2.21 -31.50 -3.77
N LYS A 19 1.02 -32.00 -4.13
CA LYS A 19 -0.11 -31.18 -4.56
C LYS A 19 -0.79 -30.52 -3.35
N TYR A 20 -1.08 -31.31 -2.35
CA TYR A 20 -1.73 -30.82 -1.13
C TYR A 20 -0.81 -29.92 -0.32
N LEU A 21 0.49 -30.16 -0.32
CA LEU A 21 1.48 -29.27 0.29
C LEU A 21 1.47 -27.87 -0.36
N VAL A 22 1.41 -27.81 -1.69
CA VAL A 22 1.33 -26.53 -2.40
C VAL A 22 0.05 -25.78 -2.04
N ILE A 23 -1.09 -26.46 -2.02
CA ILE A 23 -2.37 -25.86 -1.62
C ILE A 23 -2.30 -25.35 -0.18
N PHE A 24 -1.75 -26.17 0.72
CA PHE A 24 -1.57 -25.81 2.12
C PHE A 24 -0.68 -24.57 2.28
N LEU A 25 0.50 -24.57 1.67
CA LEU A 25 1.44 -23.44 1.74
C LEU A 25 0.83 -22.17 1.12
N PHE A 26 0.16 -22.31 -0.02
CA PHE A 26 -0.49 -21.20 -0.69
C PHE A 26 -1.56 -20.57 0.23
N MET A 27 -2.43 -21.38 0.81
CA MET A 27 -3.45 -20.93 1.75
C MET A 27 -2.86 -20.29 3.01
N THR A 28 -1.87 -20.95 3.61
CA THR A 28 -1.23 -20.47 4.83
C THR A 28 -0.52 -19.15 4.63
N LEU A 29 0.27 -19.03 3.58
CA LEU A 29 1.00 -17.79 3.27
C LEU A 29 0.03 -16.65 2.93
N THR A 30 -0.97 -16.92 2.10
CA THR A 30 -1.93 -15.89 1.68
C THR A 30 -2.77 -15.39 2.85
N ILE A 31 -3.40 -16.32 3.60
CA ILE A 31 -4.25 -15.94 4.74
C ILE A 31 -3.38 -15.28 5.81
N GLY A 32 -2.17 -15.80 6.07
CA GLY A 32 -1.26 -15.24 7.06
C GLY A 32 -0.88 -13.81 6.76
N LEU A 33 -0.38 -13.54 5.56
CA LEU A 33 0.06 -12.20 5.19
C LEU A 33 -1.08 -11.20 5.15
N VAL A 34 -2.18 -11.53 4.45
CA VAL A 34 -3.32 -10.59 4.32
C VAL A 34 -4.04 -10.39 5.65
N SER A 35 -4.17 -11.46 6.46
CA SER A 35 -4.72 -11.34 7.82
C SER A 35 -3.83 -10.46 8.69
N GLY A 36 -2.49 -10.63 8.62
CA GLY A 36 -1.53 -9.79 9.32
C GLY A 36 -1.69 -8.31 8.98
N PHE A 37 -1.82 -7.99 7.69
CA PHE A 37 -2.07 -6.62 7.24
C PHE A 37 -3.38 -6.03 7.77
N LEU A 38 -4.48 -6.75 7.60
CA LEU A 38 -5.79 -6.25 8.03
C LEU A 38 -5.90 -6.13 9.56
N VAL A 39 -5.22 -7.01 10.31
CA VAL A 39 -5.20 -6.96 11.78
C VAL A 39 -4.30 -5.83 12.27
N ALA A 40 -3.07 -5.71 11.74
CA ALA A 40 -2.16 -4.63 12.10
C ALA A 40 -2.77 -3.27 11.76
N GLY A 41 -3.21 -3.06 10.51
CA GLY A 41 -3.81 -1.80 10.09
C GLY A 41 -5.00 -1.39 10.96
N LYS A 42 -5.95 -2.31 11.23
CA LYS A 42 -7.08 -1.99 12.11
C LYS A 42 -6.66 -1.74 13.57
N SER A 43 -5.66 -2.45 14.06
CA SER A 43 -5.16 -2.24 15.43
C SER A 43 -4.46 -0.89 15.53
N MET A 44 -3.66 -0.52 14.54
CA MET A 44 -2.97 0.78 14.49
C MET A 44 -3.95 1.95 14.40
N VAL A 45 -4.90 1.89 13.44
CA VAL A 45 -5.94 2.93 13.30
C VAL A 45 -6.78 3.07 14.58
N LYS A 46 -7.12 1.95 15.21
CA LYS A 46 -7.85 2.03 16.49
C LYS A 46 -7.01 2.68 17.58
N THR A 47 -5.75 2.27 17.74
CA THR A 47 -4.85 2.86 18.74
C THR A 47 -4.66 4.36 18.48
N TYR A 48 -4.49 4.75 17.22
CA TYR A 48 -4.42 6.16 16.84
C TYR A 48 -5.69 6.93 17.23
N ASN A 49 -6.87 6.41 16.92
CA ASN A 49 -8.11 7.07 17.31
C ASN A 49 -8.33 7.10 18.83
N ASP A 50 -8.00 6.01 19.51
CA ASP A 50 -8.12 5.94 20.99
C ASP A 50 -7.10 6.89 21.68
N SER A 51 -5.97 7.22 21.04
CA SER A 51 -4.93 8.07 21.63
C SER A 51 -5.39 9.50 21.87
N PHE A 52 -6.36 10.00 21.11
CA PHE A 52 -6.92 11.35 21.32
C PHE A 52 -7.55 11.50 22.71
N GLU A 53 -8.24 10.47 23.19
CA GLU A 53 -8.84 10.45 24.52
C GLU A 53 -7.84 9.99 25.58
N GLU A 54 -7.05 8.93 25.29
CA GLU A 54 -6.13 8.31 26.25
C GLU A 54 -5.00 9.26 26.68
N TYR A 55 -4.47 10.05 25.75
CA TYR A 55 -3.38 10.99 26.00
C TYR A 55 -3.84 12.45 26.06
N ASN A 56 -5.15 12.71 26.04
CA ASN A 56 -5.74 14.04 26.06
C ASN A 56 -5.09 14.98 25.02
N ILE A 57 -5.08 14.55 23.73
CA ILE A 57 -4.47 15.32 22.64
C ILE A 57 -5.20 16.68 22.51
N GLU A 58 -4.45 17.74 22.27
CA GLU A 58 -4.91 19.11 22.11
C GLU A 58 -6.03 19.27 21.05
N ASP A 59 -6.91 20.29 21.20
CA ASP A 59 -7.82 20.72 20.13
C ASP A 59 -7.18 21.83 19.27
N GLY A 60 -5.95 22.20 19.58
CA GLY A 60 -5.09 23.09 18.84
C GLY A 60 -4.06 23.78 19.75
N HIS A 61 -3.10 24.45 19.12
CA HIS A 61 -2.11 25.24 19.84
C HIS A 61 -1.82 26.58 19.16
N PHE A 62 -1.27 27.52 19.94
CA PHE A 62 -0.76 28.78 19.43
C PHE A 62 0.57 29.13 20.09
N ILE A 63 1.38 29.90 19.38
CA ILE A 63 2.69 30.36 19.88
C ILE A 63 2.67 31.89 19.97
N LEU A 64 3.06 32.40 21.10
CA LEU A 64 3.18 33.84 21.35
C LEU A 64 4.64 34.27 21.40
N ASN A 65 4.87 35.55 21.11
CA ASN A 65 6.21 36.13 21.24
C ASN A 65 6.64 36.26 22.70
N ASP A 66 5.70 36.50 23.59
CA ASP A 66 5.91 36.69 25.01
C ASP A 66 4.95 35.81 25.83
N GLU A 67 5.28 35.55 27.09
CA GLU A 67 4.45 34.75 27.99
C GLU A 67 3.11 35.46 28.26
N ILE A 68 1.99 34.72 28.11
CA ILE A 68 0.66 35.22 28.38
C ILE A 68 0.50 35.57 29.87
N THR A 69 -0.08 36.72 30.16
CA THR A 69 -0.40 37.07 31.55
C THR A 69 -1.60 36.24 32.04
N ARG A 70 -1.64 35.91 33.33
CA ARG A 70 -2.77 35.17 33.93
C ARG A 70 -4.13 35.86 33.68
N THR A 71 -4.14 37.19 33.67
CA THR A 71 -5.36 37.96 33.42
C THR A 71 -5.84 37.78 31.99
N LEU A 72 -4.94 37.74 31.02
CA LEU A 72 -5.30 37.54 29.61
C LEU A 72 -5.68 36.07 29.35
N GLN A 73 -4.98 35.11 29.98
CA GLN A 73 -5.33 33.69 29.90
C GLN A 73 -6.74 33.45 30.45
N ASN A 74 -7.04 33.89 31.67
CA ASN A 74 -8.38 33.71 32.25
C ASN A 74 -9.46 34.37 31.40
N LYS A 75 -9.18 35.54 30.80
CA LYS A 75 -10.11 36.19 29.89
C LYS A 75 -10.37 35.40 28.63
N LEU A 76 -9.31 34.78 28.05
CA LEU A 76 -9.44 33.91 26.88
C LEU A 76 -10.26 32.65 27.22
N GLU A 77 -9.98 32.02 28.35
CA GLU A 77 -10.67 30.84 28.84
C GLU A 77 -12.16 31.11 29.09
N ASP A 78 -12.47 32.25 29.75
CA ASP A 78 -13.85 32.62 30.08
C ASP A 78 -14.66 33.09 28.85
N GLU A 79 -14.05 33.82 27.88
CA GLU A 79 -14.74 34.33 26.69
C GLU A 79 -14.95 33.23 25.64
N GLU A 80 -14.00 32.26 25.55
CA GLU A 80 -14.01 31.27 24.50
C GLU A 80 -14.35 29.84 24.99
N ASP A 81 -14.78 29.67 26.27
CA ASP A 81 -15.12 28.35 26.87
C ASP A 81 -14.08 27.25 26.54
N ILE A 82 -12.83 27.53 26.84
CA ILE A 82 -11.69 26.64 26.64
C ILE A 82 -10.83 26.58 27.88
N THR A 83 -10.04 25.48 27.97
CA THR A 83 -8.96 25.37 28.98
C THR A 83 -7.63 25.47 28.26
N VAL A 84 -6.71 26.31 28.74
CA VAL A 84 -5.41 26.59 28.13
C VAL A 84 -4.26 25.96 28.96
N TYR A 85 -3.39 25.24 28.28
CA TYR A 85 -2.23 24.55 28.86
C TYR A 85 -0.92 25.13 28.33
N SER A 86 0.08 25.26 29.19
CA SER A 86 1.41 25.75 28.80
C SER A 86 2.28 24.59 28.31
N LEU A 87 2.65 24.58 27.03
CA LEU A 87 3.52 23.61 26.37
C LEU A 87 4.82 24.25 25.88
N PHE A 88 5.49 25.01 26.74
CA PHE A 88 6.72 25.68 26.38
C PHE A 88 7.78 24.69 25.97
N TYR A 89 8.52 25.02 24.91
CA TYR A 89 9.62 24.21 24.42
C TYR A 89 10.85 25.04 24.09
N LYS A 90 12.00 24.37 24.04
CA LYS A 90 13.27 24.93 23.59
C LYS A 90 13.80 24.10 22.44
N GLU A 91 14.38 24.74 21.42
CA GLU A 91 15.07 24.04 20.34
C GLU A 91 16.58 24.16 20.52
N GLU A 92 17.27 23.00 20.48
CA GLU A 92 18.70 22.88 20.55
C GLU A 92 19.23 22.07 19.37
N GLU A 93 20.39 22.47 18.84
CA GLU A 93 21.05 21.82 17.73
C GLU A 93 22.26 21.00 18.19
N GLU A 94 22.32 19.73 17.73
CA GLU A 94 23.49 18.87 17.89
C GLU A 94 23.92 18.33 16.53
N GLY A 95 24.95 18.92 15.93
CA GLY A 95 25.36 18.59 14.55
C GLY A 95 24.32 18.99 13.53
N GLU A 96 23.75 18.02 12.82
CA GLU A 96 22.66 18.21 11.85
C GLU A 96 21.27 18.00 12.47
N HIS A 97 21.19 17.61 13.75
CA HIS A 97 19.94 17.26 14.41
C HIS A 97 19.39 18.41 15.23
N THR A 98 18.10 18.65 15.14
CA THR A 98 17.35 19.62 15.95
C THR A 98 16.49 18.88 16.97
N TYR A 99 16.68 19.19 18.25
CA TYR A 99 15.92 18.66 19.37
C TYR A 99 14.91 19.70 19.85
N ARG A 100 13.63 19.41 19.76
CA ARG A 100 12.57 20.21 20.41
C ARG A 100 12.28 19.60 21.77
N ILE A 101 12.66 20.32 22.83
CA ILE A 101 12.70 19.81 24.19
C ILE A 101 11.53 20.39 24.97
N TYR A 102 10.73 19.51 25.56
CA TYR A 102 9.61 19.84 26.44
C TYR A 102 9.89 19.41 27.88
N LYS A 103 9.15 19.97 28.83
CA LYS A 103 9.01 19.40 30.17
C LYS A 103 8.21 18.10 30.09
N ASN A 104 8.37 17.20 31.07
CA ASN A 104 7.46 16.06 31.22
C ASN A 104 6.00 16.53 31.19
N ARG A 105 5.15 15.87 30.40
CA ARG A 105 3.76 16.22 30.15
C ARG A 105 2.86 15.22 30.88
N GLU A 106 1.91 15.71 31.67
CA GLU A 106 0.95 14.90 32.44
C GLU A 106 -0.50 15.26 32.12
N ASP A 107 -0.80 16.54 31.84
CA ASP A 107 -2.16 17.03 31.74
C ASP A 107 -2.71 17.02 30.30
N ILE A 108 -1.85 17.26 29.32
CA ILE A 108 -2.20 17.34 27.89
C ILE A 108 -1.08 16.77 27.03
N ASP A 109 -1.42 16.23 25.86
CA ASP A 109 -0.47 15.67 24.89
C ASP A 109 0.49 14.68 25.53
N GLY A 110 -0.05 13.67 26.17
CA GLY A 110 0.67 12.70 26.98
C GLY A 110 1.75 11.95 26.20
N VAL A 111 2.67 11.34 26.95
CA VAL A 111 3.83 10.64 26.42
C VAL A 111 3.65 9.13 26.50
N SER A 112 3.78 8.45 25.36
CA SER A 112 3.76 6.99 25.28
C SER A 112 5.17 6.41 25.35
N VAL A 113 5.45 5.54 26.32
CA VAL A 113 6.79 4.96 26.53
C VAL A 113 6.90 3.62 25.80
N HIS A 114 7.83 3.55 24.83
CA HIS A 114 8.15 2.32 24.10
C HIS A 114 9.20 1.46 24.79
N LYS A 115 10.26 2.09 25.28
CA LYS A 115 11.35 1.43 26.02
C LYS A 115 11.86 2.33 27.12
N GLY A 116 12.31 1.75 28.21
CA GLY A 116 12.84 2.50 29.34
C GLY A 116 11.76 3.18 30.15
N ARG A 117 11.97 4.45 30.54
CA ARG A 117 11.06 5.27 31.33
C ARG A 117 11.19 6.75 30.98
N ILE A 118 10.25 7.56 31.37
CA ILE A 118 10.35 9.02 31.34
C ILE A 118 11.46 9.49 32.31
N PRO A 119 12.09 10.67 32.06
CA PRO A 119 13.09 11.25 32.94
C PRO A 119 12.54 11.56 34.34
N GLU A 120 13.30 11.16 35.38
CA GLU A 120 12.98 11.44 36.77
C GLU A 120 14.04 12.30 37.45
N LYS A 121 15.23 12.35 36.85
CA LYS A 121 16.41 13.07 37.43
C LYS A 121 16.94 14.09 36.44
N ASP A 122 17.59 15.09 37.00
CA ASP A 122 18.37 16.06 36.23
C ASP A 122 19.52 15.35 35.46
N GLY A 123 19.66 15.67 34.17
CA GLY A 123 20.63 15.01 33.29
C GLY A 123 20.07 13.74 32.60
N GLU A 124 18.78 13.43 32.76
CA GLU A 124 18.08 12.40 32.04
C GLU A 124 17.19 13.02 30.91
N ILE A 125 17.05 12.29 29.80
CA ILE A 125 16.23 12.70 28.67
C ILE A 125 15.49 11.47 28.10
N ALA A 126 14.26 11.65 27.65
CA ALA A 126 13.60 10.69 26.77
C ALA A 126 13.40 11.33 25.40
N ILE A 127 13.79 10.61 24.36
CA ILE A 127 13.76 11.07 22.97
C ILE A 127 12.77 10.27 22.16
N ASP A 128 12.35 10.86 21.04
CA ASP A 128 11.44 10.15 20.13
C ASP A 128 12.07 8.84 19.63
N ARG A 129 11.24 7.78 19.63
CA ARG A 129 11.65 6.44 19.23
C ARG A 129 12.05 6.37 17.75
N LYS A 130 11.29 7.04 16.85
CA LYS A 130 11.53 6.97 15.40
C LYS A 130 12.86 7.65 15.04
N PHE A 131 13.12 8.81 15.64
CA PHE A 131 14.40 9.48 15.51
C PHE A 131 15.55 8.62 16.08
N ALA A 132 15.38 8.06 17.28
CA ALA A 132 16.38 7.19 17.89
C ALA A 132 16.75 5.99 17.01
N ASP A 133 15.75 5.37 16.38
CA ASP A 133 15.99 4.28 15.41
C ASP A 133 16.75 4.76 14.16
N SER A 134 16.54 6.01 13.71
CA SER A 134 17.25 6.61 12.56
C SER A 134 18.68 6.95 12.88
N ALA A 135 18.94 7.45 14.10
CA ALA A 135 20.26 7.85 14.59
C ALA A 135 21.07 6.72 15.29
N ASP A 136 20.53 5.47 15.31
CA ASP A 136 21.07 4.29 16.05
C ASP A 136 21.32 4.56 17.54
N LEU A 137 20.47 5.38 18.17
CA LEU A 137 20.52 5.71 19.59
C LEU A 137 19.69 4.73 20.43
N LYS A 138 20.16 4.43 21.63
CA LYS A 138 19.56 3.44 22.55
C LYS A 138 19.44 3.99 23.96
N VAL A 139 18.56 3.41 24.76
CA VAL A 139 18.50 3.68 26.21
C VAL A 139 19.87 3.38 26.84
N GLY A 140 20.43 4.36 27.56
CA GLY A 140 21.74 4.36 28.17
C GLY A 140 22.80 5.14 27.37
N ASP A 141 22.52 5.49 26.11
CA ASP A 141 23.41 6.36 25.33
C ASP A 141 23.27 7.82 25.81
N LYS A 142 24.18 8.67 25.38
CA LYS A 142 24.23 10.08 25.78
C LYS A 142 24.08 10.98 24.56
N VAL A 143 23.39 12.10 24.74
CA VAL A 143 23.30 13.22 23.80
C VAL A 143 23.79 14.50 24.46
N THR A 144 24.33 15.42 23.67
CA THR A 144 24.92 16.69 24.20
C THR A 144 24.01 17.84 23.76
N LEU A 145 23.29 18.43 24.70
CA LEU A 145 22.43 19.59 24.47
C LEU A 145 22.88 20.77 25.32
N ASP A 146 22.94 21.95 24.76
CA ASP A 146 23.48 23.16 25.44
C ASP A 146 24.80 22.89 26.18
N LYS A 147 25.75 22.17 25.53
CA LYS A 147 27.06 21.78 26.05
C LYS A 147 27.03 20.87 27.29
N LYS A 148 25.91 20.24 27.59
CA LYS A 148 25.72 19.28 28.68
C LYS A 148 25.36 17.91 28.16
N GLU A 149 25.86 16.87 28.80
CA GLU A 149 25.49 15.49 28.51
C GLU A 149 24.19 15.12 29.23
N TYR A 150 23.28 14.49 28.47
CA TYR A 150 22.05 13.88 28.98
C TYR A 150 22.02 12.38 28.64
N GLU A 151 21.68 11.55 29.62
CA GLU A 151 21.53 10.12 29.46
C GLU A 151 20.13 9.82 28.95
N ILE A 152 20.01 9.05 27.84
CA ILE A 152 18.72 8.61 27.29
C ILE A 152 18.15 7.54 28.21
N THR A 153 17.07 7.87 28.94
CA THR A 153 16.38 6.93 29.85
C THR A 153 15.16 6.31 29.24
N GLY A 154 14.62 6.89 28.16
CA GLY A 154 13.46 6.37 27.47
C GLY A 154 13.43 6.66 25.98
N LEU A 155 12.84 5.72 25.23
CA LEU A 155 12.40 5.92 23.87
C LEU A 155 10.89 6.06 23.90
N VAL A 156 10.38 7.22 23.47
CA VAL A 156 9.00 7.64 23.63
C VAL A 156 8.35 8.01 22.29
N ALA A 157 7.04 8.16 22.28
CA ALA A 157 6.29 8.88 21.26
C ALA A 157 5.42 9.92 21.98
N LEU A 158 5.50 11.18 21.55
CA LEU A 158 4.61 12.24 21.99
C LEU A 158 3.33 12.13 21.16
N SER A 159 2.17 12.17 21.82
CA SER A 159 0.89 11.88 21.17
C SER A 159 0.47 12.91 20.12
N ASP A 160 0.93 14.14 20.25
CA ASP A 160 0.78 15.27 19.31
C ASP A 160 1.77 15.24 18.13
N TYR A 161 2.71 14.27 18.13
CA TYR A 161 3.73 14.08 17.09
C TYR A 161 3.69 12.68 16.48
N SER A 162 2.55 12.28 15.94
CA SER A 162 2.47 11.00 15.22
C SER A 162 3.41 10.96 14.00
N ALA A 163 3.71 12.13 13.42
CA ALA A 163 4.76 12.35 12.43
C ALA A 163 5.62 13.55 12.84
N LEU A 164 6.95 13.44 12.68
CA LEU A 164 7.91 14.42 13.20
C LEU A 164 8.03 15.64 12.27
N PHE A 165 6.97 16.46 12.20
CA PHE A 165 7.00 17.76 11.54
C PHE A 165 7.65 18.80 12.45
N ARG A 166 8.63 19.54 11.95
CA ARG A 166 9.20 20.67 12.68
C ARG A 166 8.28 21.88 12.64
N SER A 167 7.67 22.13 11.49
CA SER A 167 6.66 23.17 11.28
C SER A 167 5.39 22.59 10.62
N ASN A 168 4.23 23.12 10.95
CA ASN A 168 2.98 22.73 10.32
C ASN A 168 2.90 23.14 8.83
N THR A 169 3.83 23.95 8.37
CA THR A 169 3.96 24.37 6.97
C THR A 169 4.95 23.54 6.16
N ASP A 170 5.65 22.60 6.79
CA ASP A 170 6.57 21.70 6.08
C ASP A 170 5.79 20.76 5.16
N LEU A 171 6.34 20.46 3.99
CA LEU A 171 5.72 19.51 3.04
C LEU A 171 5.74 18.08 3.53
N MET A 172 6.74 17.74 4.36
CA MET A 172 6.96 16.40 4.86
C MET A 172 7.67 16.45 6.21
N PHE A 173 7.39 15.48 7.05
CA PHE A 173 8.10 15.29 8.31
C PHE A 173 9.58 14.87 8.08
N ASP A 174 10.46 15.27 8.97
CA ASP A 174 11.89 14.93 8.90
C ASP A 174 12.35 14.17 10.15
N ALA A 175 12.11 12.88 10.20
CA ALA A 175 12.52 12.03 11.30
C ALA A 175 14.02 11.68 11.31
N GLN A 176 14.80 12.20 10.38
CA GLN A 176 16.26 12.03 10.36
C GLN A 176 16.98 13.16 11.10
N ASN A 177 16.51 14.41 10.91
CA ASN A 177 17.19 15.58 11.44
C ASN A 177 16.38 16.30 12.54
N PHE A 178 15.09 16.01 12.70
CA PHE A 178 14.24 16.61 13.72
C PHE A 178 13.71 15.58 14.70
N THR A 179 13.73 15.92 16.00
CA THR A 179 13.18 15.07 17.06
C THR A 179 12.50 15.90 18.15
N VAL A 180 11.58 15.26 18.84
CA VAL A 180 10.98 15.77 20.07
C VAL A 180 11.50 14.99 21.27
N ALA A 181 11.65 15.67 22.39
CA ALA A 181 12.21 15.10 23.60
C ALA A 181 11.54 15.67 24.86
N VAL A 182 11.56 14.91 25.94
CA VAL A 182 11.09 15.37 27.25
C VAL A 182 12.19 15.25 28.28
N VAL A 183 12.23 16.21 29.18
CA VAL A 183 13.17 16.29 30.33
C VAL A 183 12.42 16.67 31.60
N THR A 184 13.07 16.56 32.76
CA THR A 184 12.46 17.05 34.00
C THR A 184 12.34 18.59 33.99
N PRO A 185 11.40 19.18 34.76
CA PRO A 185 11.30 20.63 34.88
C PRO A 185 12.60 21.31 35.29
N GLU A 186 13.40 20.69 36.15
CA GLU A 186 14.68 21.19 36.59
C GLU A 186 15.72 21.21 35.46
N ALA A 187 15.80 20.17 34.66
CA ALA A 187 16.65 20.07 33.49
C ALA A 187 16.24 21.11 32.42
N PHE A 188 14.94 21.25 32.15
CA PHE A 188 14.42 22.22 31.21
C PHE A 188 14.78 23.66 31.58
N ASN A 189 14.67 24.03 32.84
CA ASN A 189 15.00 25.37 33.32
C ASN A 189 16.51 25.69 33.29
N ARG A 190 17.38 24.68 33.08
CA ARG A 190 18.84 24.84 32.94
C ARG A 190 19.32 24.98 31.51
N ILE A 191 18.51 24.56 30.54
CA ILE A 191 18.78 24.79 29.11
C ILE A 191 18.59 26.28 28.84
N SER A 192 19.41 26.85 27.97
CA SER A 192 19.34 28.27 27.59
C SER A 192 17.92 28.69 27.12
N ASP A 193 17.52 29.90 27.52
CA ASP A 193 16.24 30.49 27.10
C ASP A 193 16.31 31.15 25.69
N ASN A 194 17.45 31.11 25.01
CA ASN A 194 17.64 31.81 23.73
C ASN A 194 16.62 31.37 22.67
N ASN A 195 16.21 30.12 22.69
CA ASN A 195 15.28 29.52 21.76
C ASN A 195 13.98 29.09 22.45
N LEU A 196 13.61 29.70 23.56
CA LEU A 196 12.36 29.44 24.26
C LEU A 196 11.16 29.90 23.39
N LYS A 197 10.20 29.03 23.23
CA LYS A 197 8.91 29.32 22.57
C LYS A 197 7.78 29.19 23.58
N TYR A 198 6.95 30.23 23.63
CA TYR A 198 5.75 30.26 24.47
C TYR A 198 4.59 29.62 23.72
N CYS A 199 4.57 28.28 23.69
CA CYS A 199 3.52 27.48 23.08
C CYS A 199 2.43 27.18 24.10
N TYR A 200 1.18 27.30 23.68
CA TYR A 200 -0.01 27.02 24.49
C TYR A 200 -0.97 26.13 23.69
N ALA A 201 -1.34 24.99 24.27
CA ALA A 201 -2.40 24.16 23.75
C ALA A 201 -3.74 24.53 24.36
N TRP A 202 -4.84 24.27 23.69
CA TRP A 202 -6.18 24.41 24.24
C TRP A 202 -7.02 23.16 24.08
N LYS A 203 -7.99 23.01 24.99
CA LYS A 203 -9.09 22.06 24.89
C LYS A 203 -10.41 22.81 24.94
N TYR A 204 -11.37 22.40 24.11
CA TYR A 204 -12.74 22.90 24.22
C TYR A 204 -13.43 22.28 25.43
N ASP A 205 -14.10 23.08 26.24
CA ASP A 205 -14.88 22.60 27.39
C ASP A 205 -16.11 21.79 26.93
N ASN A 206 -16.67 22.13 25.75
CA ASN A 206 -17.74 21.38 25.11
C ASN A 206 -17.19 20.37 24.09
N THR A 207 -17.18 19.09 24.47
CA THR A 207 -16.70 17.99 23.63
C THR A 207 -17.67 17.53 22.54
N SER A 208 -18.91 18.07 22.49
CA SER A 208 -19.96 17.64 21.55
C SER A 208 -20.16 18.59 20.36
N MET A 209 -19.19 19.46 20.09
CA MET A 209 -19.22 20.38 18.95
C MET A 209 -19.03 19.67 17.62
N THR A 210 -19.73 20.16 16.60
CA THR A 210 -19.50 19.76 15.20
C THR A 210 -18.20 20.38 14.68
N ASP A 211 -17.63 19.83 13.59
CA ASP A 211 -16.40 20.35 12.99
C ASP A 211 -16.52 21.82 12.58
N LYS A 212 -17.72 22.26 12.13
CA LYS A 212 -17.98 23.65 11.81
C LYS A 212 -17.95 24.53 13.06
N GLU A 213 -18.59 24.10 14.15
CA GLU A 213 -18.59 24.83 15.42
C GLU A 213 -17.18 24.93 16.00
N LYS A 214 -16.37 23.86 15.90
CA LYS A 214 -14.95 23.89 16.29
C LYS A 214 -14.16 24.91 15.47
N LYS A 215 -14.39 24.94 14.14
CA LYS A 215 -13.74 25.93 13.27
C LYS A 215 -14.12 27.36 13.63
N ASP A 216 -15.42 27.65 13.74
CA ASP A 216 -15.92 29.01 14.10
C ASP A 216 -15.28 29.43 15.43
N LYS A 217 -15.24 28.53 16.43
CA LYS A 217 -14.64 28.78 17.74
C LYS A 217 -13.12 29.01 17.65
N SER A 218 -12.42 28.24 16.83
CA SER A 218 -10.98 28.46 16.62
C SER A 218 -10.69 29.81 15.94
N ASP A 219 -11.54 30.25 15.02
CA ASP A 219 -11.43 31.56 14.38
C ASP A 219 -11.70 32.71 15.40
N ASP A 220 -12.60 32.52 16.37
CA ASP A 220 -12.83 33.43 17.47
C ASP A 220 -11.62 33.53 18.39
N ILE A 221 -11.01 32.37 18.80
CA ILE A 221 -9.76 32.30 19.55
C ILE A 221 -8.64 33.05 18.82
N LYS A 222 -8.46 32.78 17.53
CA LYS A 222 -7.47 33.47 16.70
C LYS A 222 -7.69 35.00 16.68
N THR A 223 -8.93 35.41 16.51
CA THR A 223 -9.32 36.84 16.51
C THR A 223 -9.06 37.49 17.85
N PHE A 224 -9.38 36.80 18.95
CA PHE A 224 -9.10 37.28 20.31
C PHE A 224 -7.58 37.47 20.52
N LEU A 225 -6.78 36.47 20.19
CA LEU A 225 -5.32 36.50 20.32
C LEU A 225 -4.70 37.61 19.46
N ALA A 226 -5.12 37.74 18.21
CA ALA A 226 -4.60 38.78 17.30
C ALA A 226 -4.87 40.23 17.81
N LYS A 227 -5.90 40.43 18.62
CA LYS A 227 -6.23 41.73 19.23
C LYS A 227 -5.45 42.02 20.51
N ASN A 228 -5.02 40.95 21.23
CA ASN A 228 -4.53 41.08 22.60
C ASN A 228 -3.06 40.65 22.78
N ALA A 229 -2.46 39.95 21.84
CA ALA A 229 -1.09 39.41 21.92
C ALA A 229 -0.39 39.41 20.54
N VAL A 230 0.94 39.25 20.55
CA VAL A 230 1.71 39.05 19.32
C VAL A 230 1.86 37.55 19.10
N MET A 231 1.00 37.03 18.22
CA MET A 231 0.94 35.61 17.87
C MET A 231 1.89 35.35 16.71
N THR A 232 2.72 34.31 16.85
CA THR A 232 3.68 33.88 15.81
C THR A 232 3.20 32.65 15.06
N ASP A 233 2.39 31.79 15.68
CA ASP A 233 1.79 30.63 15.06
C ASP A 233 0.42 30.31 15.67
N PHE A 234 -0.47 29.66 14.89
CA PHE A 234 -1.80 29.24 15.30
C PHE A 234 -2.24 28.03 14.49
N VAL A 235 -2.39 26.88 15.14
CA VAL A 235 -2.67 25.59 14.49
C VAL A 235 -3.84 24.91 15.22
N PRO A 236 -5.06 24.95 14.66
CA PRO A 236 -6.16 24.10 15.13
C PRO A 236 -5.83 22.61 14.91
N GLU A 237 -6.33 21.74 15.78
CA GLU A 237 -6.07 20.29 15.71
C GLU A 237 -6.35 19.71 14.33
N PRO A 238 -7.49 20.00 13.62
CA PRO A 238 -7.76 19.44 12.31
C PRO A 238 -6.77 19.84 11.20
N ASP A 239 -5.99 20.90 11.43
CA ASP A 239 -4.97 21.38 10.51
C ASP A 239 -3.55 21.00 10.97
N ASN A 240 -3.39 20.29 12.10
CA ASN A 240 -2.09 19.87 12.63
C ASN A 240 -1.58 18.61 11.93
N GLN A 241 -0.65 18.80 10.99
CA GLN A 241 -0.04 17.71 10.23
C GLN A 241 0.73 16.72 11.14
N ALA A 242 1.36 17.19 12.22
CA ALA A 242 2.09 16.31 13.13
C ALA A 242 1.15 15.28 13.80
N ILE A 243 -0.10 15.64 14.04
CA ILE A 243 -1.13 14.75 14.57
C ILE A 243 -1.72 13.87 13.45
N HIS A 244 -2.20 14.46 12.35
CA HIS A 244 -3.09 13.77 11.39
C HIS A 244 -2.39 12.98 10.30
N PHE A 245 -1.19 13.34 9.90
CA PHE A 245 -0.50 12.76 8.74
C PHE A 245 -0.42 11.23 8.80
N ALA A 246 -0.06 10.65 9.95
CA ALA A 246 0.05 9.21 10.10
C ALA A 246 -1.33 8.52 10.07
N GLY A 247 -2.36 9.15 10.63
CA GLY A 247 -3.74 8.63 10.63
C GLY A 247 -4.32 8.55 9.22
N ASP A 248 -4.13 9.59 8.43
CA ASP A 248 -4.60 9.69 7.05
C ASP A 248 -3.92 8.67 6.13
N ASP A 249 -2.61 8.49 6.29
CA ASP A 249 -1.85 7.49 5.51
C ASP A 249 -2.28 6.06 5.85
N MET A 250 -2.38 5.70 7.13
CA MET A 250 -2.84 4.38 7.57
C MET A 250 -4.23 4.03 7.04
N GLY A 251 -5.11 5.00 6.86
CA GLY A 251 -6.44 4.84 6.28
C GLY A 251 -6.41 4.43 4.80
N SER A 252 -5.48 4.96 4.02
CA SER A 252 -5.38 4.75 2.57
C SER A 252 -4.81 3.38 2.18
N ASP A 253 -3.95 2.78 2.97
CA ASP A 253 -3.32 1.48 2.71
C ASP A 253 -4.31 0.32 2.58
N THR A 254 -5.46 0.41 3.23
CA THR A 254 -6.49 -0.63 3.22
C THR A 254 -6.96 -0.95 1.80
N ALA A 255 -7.08 0.04 0.92
CA ALA A 255 -7.53 -0.16 -0.47
C ALA A 255 -6.54 -1.01 -1.26
N MET A 256 -5.23 -0.76 -1.14
CA MET A 256 -4.19 -1.53 -1.80
C MET A 256 -4.20 -2.99 -1.37
N VAL A 257 -4.31 -3.23 -0.06
CA VAL A 257 -4.38 -4.59 0.52
C VAL A 257 -5.64 -5.33 0.05
N MET A 258 -6.79 -4.65 -0.08
CA MET A 258 -8.02 -5.25 -0.59
C MET A 258 -7.91 -5.66 -2.06
N VAL A 259 -7.30 -4.84 -2.92
CA VAL A 259 -7.04 -5.21 -4.32
C VAL A 259 -6.17 -6.46 -4.39
N LEU A 260 -5.10 -6.51 -3.60
CA LEU A 260 -4.24 -7.69 -3.50
C LEU A 260 -5.02 -8.93 -3.05
N LEU A 261 -5.86 -8.81 -2.02
CA LEU A 261 -6.70 -9.90 -1.52
C LEU A 261 -7.58 -10.46 -2.65
N TYR A 262 -8.21 -9.60 -3.46
CA TYR A 262 -9.05 -10.05 -4.58
C TYR A 262 -8.23 -10.80 -5.65
N ILE A 263 -7.04 -10.30 -6.01
CA ILE A 263 -6.15 -10.98 -6.95
C ILE A 263 -5.83 -12.40 -6.42
N VAL A 264 -5.45 -12.51 -5.16
CA VAL A 264 -5.07 -13.80 -4.56
C VAL A 264 -6.27 -14.74 -4.44
N ILE A 265 -7.47 -14.24 -4.11
CA ILE A 265 -8.71 -15.04 -4.09
C ILE A 265 -9.00 -15.63 -5.49
N ILE A 266 -8.84 -14.86 -6.55
CA ILE A 266 -9.00 -15.33 -7.93
C ILE A 266 -8.00 -16.43 -8.26
N ILE A 267 -6.73 -16.24 -7.87
CA ILE A 267 -5.68 -17.25 -8.05
C ILE A 267 -6.03 -18.54 -7.30
N MET A 268 -6.45 -18.43 -6.04
CA MET A 268 -6.87 -19.58 -5.25
C MET A 268 -8.04 -20.32 -5.90
N ALA A 269 -9.07 -19.59 -6.31
CA ALA A 269 -10.23 -20.15 -7.01
C ALA A 269 -9.81 -20.95 -8.25
N PHE A 270 -8.89 -20.41 -9.03
CA PHE A 270 -8.33 -21.08 -10.19
C PHE A 270 -7.54 -22.35 -9.82
N ILE A 271 -6.67 -22.29 -8.82
CA ILE A 271 -5.91 -23.45 -8.33
C ILE A 271 -6.84 -24.60 -7.93
N PHE A 272 -7.87 -24.29 -7.14
CA PHE A 272 -8.81 -25.32 -6.68
C PHE A 272 -9.63 -25.92 -7.83
N ALA A 273 -10.11 -25.11 -8.76
CA ALA A 273 -10.81 -25.60 -9.94
C ALA A 273 -9.93 -26.56 -10.76
N VAL A 274 -8.69 -26.18 -11.05
CA VAL A 274 -7.77 -26.99 -11.85
C VAL A 274 -7.37 -28.27 -11.09
N THR A 275 -7.16 -28.17 -9.80
CA THR A 275 -6.79 -29.33 -8.95
C THR A 275 -7.92 -30.34 -8.89
N SER A 276 -9.18 -29.89 -8.70
CA SER A 276 -10.35 -30.77 -8.68
C SER A 276 -10.56 -31.49 -10.01
N ILE A 277 -10.40 -30.79 -11.14
CA ILE A 277 -10.47 -31.39 -12.47
C ILE A 277 -9.39 -32.46 -12.62
N SER A 278 -8.14 -32.13 -12.27
CA SER A 278 -7.00 -33.05 -12.39
C SER A 278 -7.20 -34.30 -11.56
N THR A 279 -7.72 -34.17 -10.32
CA THR A 279 -8.00 -35.31 -9.44
C THR A 279 -9.04 -36.26 -10.07
N ILE A 280 -10.13 -35.72 -10.61
CA ILE A 280 -11.17 -36.55 -11.24
C ILE A 280 -10.66 -37.18 -12.54
N GLU A 281 -9.88 -36.48 -13.35
CA GLU A 281 -9.28 -37.05 -14.57
C GLU A 281 -8.33 -38.22 -14.22
N LYS A 282 -7.55 -38.11 -13.16
CA LYS A 282 -6.61 -39.13 -12.67
C LYS A 282 -7.35 -40.36 -12.11
N GLU A 283 -8.31 -40.13 -11.23
CA GLU A 283 -9.09 -41.14 -10.52
C GLU A 283 -10.26 -41.70 -11.34
N SER A 284 -10.36 -41.37 -12.63
CA SER A 284 -11.57 -41.64 -13.42
C SER A 284 -11.95 -43.13 -13.44
N THR A 285 -11.00 -44.07 -13.62
CA THR A 285 -11.27 -45.51 -13.62
C THR A 285 -11.81 -45.96 -12.24
N VAL A 286 -11.22 -45.49 -11.17
CA VAL A 286 -11.65 -45.80 -9.80
C VAL A 286 -13.08 -45.24 -9.54
N ILE A 287 -13.35 -44.01 -9.95
CA ILE A 287 -14.66 -43.40 -9.86
C ILE A 287 -15.71 -44.21 -10.65
N GLY A 288 -15.33 -44.66 -11.86
CA GLY A 288 -16.18 -45.52 -12.70
C GLY A 288 -16.52 -46.83 -12.02
N THR A 289 -15.51 -47.51 -11.46
CA THR A 289 -15.69 -48.77 -10.73
C THR A 289 -16.53 -48.61 -9.47
N LEU A 290 -16.26 -47.61 -8.65
CA LEU A 290 -17.06 -47.33 -7.45
C LEU A 290 -18.52 -47.06 -7.81
N ARG A 291 -18.76 -46.29 -8.85
CA ARG A 291 -20.14 -46.01 -9.32
C ARG A 291 -20.81 -47.27 -9.87
N ALA A 292 -20.08 -48.15 -10.57
CA ALA A 292 -20.58 -49.44 -11.05
C ALA A 292 -20.89 -50.37 -9.86
N SER A 293 -20.14 -50.27 -8.75
CA SER A 293 -20.36 -51.01 -7.51
C SER A 293 -21.46 -50.42 -6.61
N GLY A 294 -22.22 -49.41 -7.09
CA GLY A 294 -23.38 -48.89 -6.37
C GLY A 294 -23.18 -47.63 -5.56
N TYR A 295 -21.96 -47.07 -5.52
CA TYR A 295 -21.76 -45.78 -4.84
C TYR A 295 -22.51 -44.63 -5.55
N THR A 296 -23.18 -43.81 -4.76
CA THR A 296 -23.95 -42.66 -5.26
C THR A 296 -23.05 -41.49 -5.65
N ARG A 297 -23.57 -40.60 -6.50
CA ARG A 297 -22.84 -39.36 -6.85
C ARG A 297 -22.54 -38.51 -5.62
N LYS A 298 -23.48 -38.43 -4.67
CA LYS A 298 -23.36 -37.64 -3.45
C LYS A 298 -22.21 -38.14 -2.57
N GLU A 299 -22.08 -39.46 -2.39
CA GLU A 299 -21.00 -40.07 -1.61
C GLU A 299 -19.62 -39.78 -2.24
N LEU A 300 -19.51 -39.83 -3.56
CA LEU A 300 -18.26 -39.50 -4.24
C LEU A 300 -17.94 -37.99 -4.21
N VAL A 301 -18.95 -37.11 -4.34
CA VAL A 301 -18.73 -35.68 -4.16
C VAL A 301 -18.17 -35.40 -2.77
N ILE A 302 -18.79 -35.96 -1.72
CA ILE A 302 -18.34 -35.77 -0.34
C ILE A 302 -16.90 -36.30 -0.18
N HIS A 303 -16.60 -37.50 -0.67
CA HIS A 303 -15.28 -38.11 -0.55
C HIS A 303 -14.17 -37.25 -1.21
N TYR A 304 -14.38 -36.79 -2.46
CA TYR A 304 -13.38 -35.97 -3.17
C TYR A 304 -13.32 -34.53 -2.70
N MET A 305 -14.32 -34.08 -1.91
CA MET A 305 -14.27 -32.79 -1.20
C MET A 305 -13.53 -32.86 0.13
N GLU A 306 -13.62 -34.01 0.86
CA GLU A 306 -13.10 -34.11 2.23
C GLU A 306 -11.63 -33.66 2.32
N LEU A 307 -10.75 -34.20 1.51
CA LEU A 307 -9.30 -33.94 1.63
C LEU A 307 -8.89 -32.52 1.26
N PRO A 308 -9.32 -31.93 0.12
CA PRO A 308 -9.06 -30.52 -0.19
C PRO A 308 -9.59 -29.58 0.91
N MET A 309 -10.77 -29.84 1.44
CA MET A 309 -11.39 -28.99 2.47
C MET A 309 -10.66 -29.09 3.83
N ILE A 310 -10.21 -30.28 4.22
CA ILE A 310 -9.41 -30.45 5.44
C ILE A 310 -8.10 -29.69 5.32
N ILE A 311 -7.38 -29.83 4.20
CA ILE A 311 -6.11 -29.15 3.98
C ILE A 311 -6.29 -27.63 3.96
N MET A 312 -7.33 -27.15 3.31
CA MET A 312 -7.69 -25.74 3.28
C MET A 312 -7.99 -25.21 4.70
N PHE A 313 -8.79 -25.94 5.47
CA PHE A 313 -9.16 -25.54 6.82
C PHE A 313 -7.94 -25.48 7.77
N ILE A 314 -7.06 -26.48 7.70
CA ILE A 314 -5.79 -26.49 8.46
C ILE A 314 -4.90 -25.32 8.02
N GLY A 315 -4.78 -25.10 6.71
CA GLY A 315 -4.02 -23.96 6.16
C GLY A 315 -4.59 -22.60 6.61
N ALA A 316 -5.91 -22.48 6.66
CA ALA A 316 -6.58 -21.27 7.14
C ALA A 316 -6.35 -21.01 8.64
N ILE A 317 -6.43 -22.06 9.48
CA ILE A 317 -6.14 -21.93 10.93
C ILE A 317 -4.67 -21.50 11.12
N ILE A 318 -3.73 -22.22 10.51
CA ILE A 318 -2.31 -21.90 10.67
C ILE A 318 -2.00 -20.52 10.07
N GLY A 319 -2.60 -20.17 8.94
CA GLY A 319 -2.48 -18.84 8.34
C GLY A 319 -2.94 -17.74 9.28
N ASN A 320 -4.11 -17.90 9.92
CA ASN A 320 -4.58 -16.93 10.92
C ASN A 320 -3.66 -16.85 12.14
N ILE A 321 -3.20 -17.98 12.67
CA ILE A 321 -2.24 -17.97 13.78
C ILE A 321 -0.99 -17.17 13.40
N LEU A 322 -0.42 -17.42 12.23
CA LEU A 322 0.73 -16.67 11.73
C LEU A 322 0.40 -15.19 11.47
N GLY A 323 -0.81 -14.90 10.97
CA GLY A 323 -1.30 -13.55 10.74
C GLY A 323 -1.39 -12.74 12.03
N TYR A 324 -1.99 -13.33 13.07
CA TYR A 324 -2.17 -12.68 14.37
C TYR A 324 -0.94 -12.70 15.28
N THR A 325 0.13 -13.42 14.91
CA THR A 325 1.37 -13.48 15.70
C THR A 325 2.54 -12.84 14.96
N ILE A 326 2.98 -13.43 13.84
CA ILE A 326 4.22 -13.05 13.15
C ILE A 326 3.96 -11.94 12.14
N PHE A 327 2.99 -12.13 11.24
CA PHE A 327 2.81 -11.19 10.13
C PHE A 327 2.27 -9.83 10.57
N LYS A 328 1.42 -9.79 11.62
CA LYS A 328 0.97 -8.51 12.18
C LYS A 328 2.13 -7.65 12.70
N ASP A 329 3.11 -8.30 13.38
CA ASP A 329 4.26 -7.58 13.93
C ASP A 329 5.19 -7.07 12.82
N ILE A 330 5.35 -7.86 11.75
CA ILE A 330 6.09 -7.43 10.56
C ILE A 330 5.42 -6.20 9.91
N VAL A 331 4.09 -6.19 9.82
CA VAL A 331 3.34 -5.07 9.24
C VAL A 331 3.33 -3.86 10.18
N ALA A 332 3.11 -4.06 11.48
CA ALA A 332 3.20 -2.99 12.47
C ALA A 332 4.57 -2.30 12.45
N ALA A 333 5.64 -3.09 12.29
CA ALA A 333 7.00 -2.55 12.17
C ALA A 333 7.16 -1.62 10.96
N ILE A 334 6.36 -1.76 9.89
CA ILE A 334 6.38 -0.84 8.73
C ILE A 334 5.90 0.53 9.18
N TYR A 335 4.74 0.60 9.86
CA TYR A 335 4.20 1.86 10.37
C TYR A 335 5.13 2.49 11.41
N TYR A 336 5.68 1.72 12.31
CA TYR A 336 6.66 2.21 13.28
C TYR A 336 7.98 2.66 12.66
N ASN A 337 8.39 2.12 11.53
CA ASN A 337 9.55 2.61 10.79
C ASN A 337 9.29 3.94 10.07
N SER A 338 8.02 4.27 9.81
CA SER A 338 7.61 5.51 9.15
C SER A 338 7.28 6.61 10.16
N TYR A 339 6.58 6.27 11.23
CA TYR A 339 5.89 7.21 12.13
C TYR A 339 6.28 7.02 13.59
N SER A 340 6.07 8.09 14.38
CA SER A 340 6.20 8.09 15.83
C SER A 340 4.86 7.83 16.49
N LEU A 341 4.39 6.59 16.40
CA LEU A 341 3.08 6.18 16.93
C LEU A 341 3.18 5.71 18.36
N THR A 342 2.12 5.87 19.12
CA THR A 342 1.95 5.31 20.47
C THR A 342 1.98 3.78 20.45
N VAL A 343 2.20 3.15 21.60
CA VAL A 343 2.25 1.69 21.71
C VAL A 343 0.88 1.09 21.41
N TYR A 344 0.78 0.24 20.36
CA TYR A 344 -0.47 -0.36 19.97
C TYR A 344 -0.77 -1.68 20.67
N THR A 345 -2.04 -1.95 20.84
CA THR A 345 -2.55 -3.24 21.28
C THR A 345 -3.23 -3.98 20.15
N THR A 346 -2.88 -5.27 19.98
CA THR A 346 -3.51 -6.08 18.95
C THR A 346 -4.98 -6.35 19.28
N ILE A 347 -5.88 -5.95 18.39
CA ILE A 347 -7.30 -6.25 18.52
C ILE A 347 -7.70 -7.42 17.64
N TRP A 348 -8.71 -8.18 18.08
CA TRP A 348 -9.33 -9.17 17.23
C TRP A 348 -10.28 -8.47 16.23
N SER A 349 -10.05 -8.67 14.92
CA SER A 349 -10.85 -8.07 13.86
C SER A 349 -11.78 -9.10 13.22
N PRO A 350 -13.11 -9.07 13.51
CA PRO A 350 -14.09 -9.93 12.83
C PRO A 350 -14.07 -9.72 11.31
N TYR A 351 -13.90 -8.49 10.87
CA TYR A 351 -13.81 -8.13 9.45
C TYR A 351 -12.62 -8.81 8.77
N ALA A 352 -11.42 -8.72 9.36
CA ALA A 352 -10.22 -9.39 8.83
C ALA A 352 -10.44 -10.91 8.74
N PHE A 353 -11.01 -11.53 9.77
CA PHE A 353 -11.29 -12.96 9.79
C PHE A 353 -12.31 -13.37 8.72
N VAL A 354 -13.39 -12.62 8.53
CA VAL A 354 -14.39 -12.89 7.50
C VAL A 354 -13.78 -12.78 6.09
N MET A 355 -13.05 -11.69 5.82
CA MET A 355 -12.46 -11.43 4.49
C MET A 355 -11.37 -12.42 4.12
N THR A 356 -10.49 -12.77 5.05
CA THR A 356 -9.32 -13.62 4.77
C THR A 356 -9.61 -15.12 4.92
N THR A 357 -10.61 -15.49 5.71
CA THR A 357 -10.87 -16.90 6.06
C THR A 357 -12.23 -17.37 5.57
N ILE A 358 -13.32 -16.74 6.00
CA ILE A 358 -14.66 -17.23 5.69
C ILE A 358 -14.95 -17.12 4.19
N ILE A 359 -14.74 -15.95 3.59
CA ILE A 359 -15.01 -15.73 2.17
C ILE A 359 -14.19 -16.67 1.28
N PRO A 360 -12.85 -16.79 1.41
CA PRO A 360 -12.08 -17.77 0.65
C PRO A 360 -12.54 -19.21 0.88
N CYS A 361 -12.82 -19.61 2.12
CA CYS A 361 -13.29 -20.96 2.44
C CYS A 361 -14.63 -21.30 1.77
N VAL A 362 -15.59 -20.39 1.85
CA VAL A 362 -16.90 -20.55 1.21
C VAL A 362 -16.76 -20.59 -0.32
N LEU A 363 -15.96 -19.71 -0.89
CA LEU A 363 -15.70 -19.67 -2.33
C LEU A 363 -15.08 -20.99 -2.81
N MET A 364 -14.06 -21.49 -2.09
CA MET A 364 -13.42 -22.77 -2.40
C MET A 364 -14.37 -23.95 -2.30
N PHE A 365 -15.22 -23.95 -1.25
CA PHE A 365 -16.26 -24.97 -1.10
C PHE A 365 -17.21 -24.96 -2.29
N VAL A 366 -17.72 -23.80 -2.66
CA VAL A 366 -18.67 -23.65 -3.79
C VAL A 366 -18.03 -24.07 -5.11
N ILE A 367 -16.79 -23.64 -5.39
CA ILE A 367 -16.07 -24.00 -6.60
C ILE A 367 -15.83 -25.51 -6.68
N ASN A 368 -15.34 -26.14 -5.61
CA ASN A 368 -15.12 -27.57 -5.57
C ASN A 368 -16.45 -28.33 -5.75
N LEU A 369 -17.48 -27.94 -5.02
CA LEU A 369 -18.82 -28.55 -5.14
C LEU A 369 -19.34 -28.46 -6.57
N PHE A 370 -19.24 -27.28 -7.19
CA PHE A 370 -19.70 -27.06 -8.58
C PHE A 370 -18.90 -27.93 -9.55
N MET A 371 -17.57 -27.94 -9.45
CA MET A 371 -16.72 -28.71 -10.37
C MET A 371 -16.93 -30.21 -10.20
N LEU A 372 -16.98 -30.74 -8.98
CA LEU A 372 -17.21 -32.15 -8.70
C LEU A 372 -18.59 -32.60 -9.16
N THR A 373 -19.64 -31.85 -8.83
CA THR A 373 -21.01 -32.19 -9.25
C THR A 373 -21.18 -32.18 -10.76
N LYS A 374 -20.57 -31.22 -11.45
CA LYS A 374 -20.59 -31.12 -12.92
C LYS A 374 -19.88 -32.32 -13.55
N MET A 375 -18.69 -32.67 -13.08
CA MET A 375 -17.92 -33.77 -13.66
C MET A 375 -18.50 -35.15 -13.35
N LEU A 376 -18.99 -35.37 -12.11
CA LEU A 376 -19.58 -36.66 -11.71
C LEU A 376 -20.98 -36.92 -12.30
N LYS A 377 -21.54 -36.01 -13.12
CA LYS A 377 -22.77 -36.27 -13.93
C LYS A 377 -22.54 -37.28 -15.03
N LEU A 378 -21.31 -37.53 -15.46
CA LEU A 378 -20.98 -38.50 -16.52
C LEU A 378 -21.37 -39.94 -16.10
N SER A 379 -21.62 -40.82 -17.09
CA SER A 379 -21.95 -42.23 -16.83
C SER A 379 -20.74 -43.00 -16.33
N PRO A 380 -20.91 -44.10 -15.54
CA PRO A 380 -19.83 -44.96 -15.08
C PRO A 380 -18.95 -45.49 -16.23
N LEU A 381 -19.56 -45.85 -17.35
CA LEU A 381 -18.87 -46.35 -18.54
C LEU A 381 -17.88 -45.32 -19.12
N LYS A 382 -18.27 -44.03 -19.13
CA LYS A 382 -17.39 -42.94 -19.58
C LYS A 382 -16.18 -42.76 -18.68
N PHE A 383 -16.37 -42.95 -17.38
CA PHE A 383 -15.27 -42.93 -16.40
C PHE A 383 -14.31 -44.08 -16.58
N ILE A 384 -14.80 -45.34 -16.73
CA ILE A 384 -13.99 -46.52 -16.96
C ILE A 384 -13.20 -46.39 -18.27
N ARG A 385 -13.85 -45.90 -19.34
CA ARG A 385 -13.20 -45.67 -20.64
C ARG A 385 -12.32 -44.42 -20.69
N ARG A 386 -12.22 -43.66 -19.61
CA ARG A 386 -11.53 -42.35 -19.55
C ARG A 386 -12.02 -41.34 -20.61
N ASP A 387 -13.28 -41.48 -21.09
CA ASP A 387 -13.89 -40.60 -22.09
C ASP A 387 -14.66 -39.48 -21.41
N LEU A 388 -13.94 -38.62 -20.65
CA LEU A 388 -14.51 -37.53 -19.84
C LEU A 388 -14.85 -36.30 -20.65
N LYS A 389 -14.35 -36.18 -21.87
CA LYS A 389 -14.63 -35.05 -22.78
C LYS A 389 -15.37 -35.54 -24.02
N LYS A 390 -16.32 -34.76 -24.50
CA LYS A 390 -16.93 -35.04 -25.84
C LYS A 390 -15.77 -35.05 -26.86
N ARG A 391 -15.50 -36.23 -27.44
CA ARG A 391 -14.60 -36.36 -28.58
C ARG A 391 -15.20 -35.57 -29.76
N LYS A 392 -14.74 -34.34 -29.95
CA LYS A 392 -14.79 -33.75 -31.27
C LYS A 392 -13.82 -34.54 -32.13
N ASN A 393 -14.26 -35.12 -33.23
CA ASN A 393 -13.38 -35.72 -34.23
C ASN A 393 -12.40 -34.65 -34.72
N ARG A 394 -11.29 -34.52 -34.03
CA ARG A 394 -10.19 -33.66 -34.47
C ARG A 394 -9.45 -34.44 -35.54
N LYS A 395 -9.56 -34.03 -36.78
CA LYS A 395 -8.68 -34.49 -37.85
C LYS A 395 -7.25 -34.33 -37.39
N ALA A 396 -6.39 -35.35 -37.57
CA ALA A 396 -5.00 -35.28 -37.23
C ALA A 396 -4.37 -34.06 -37.93
N VAL A 397 -3.73 -33.19 -37.16
CA VAL A 397 -3.04 -32.02 -37.72
C VAL A 397 -1.89 -32.53 -38.57
N LYS A 398 -1.94 -32.27 -39.90
CA LYS A 398 -0.80 -32.55 -40.78
C LYS A 398 0.31 -31.59 -40.41
N LEU A 399 1.41 -32.10 -39.86
CA LEU A 399 2.60 -31.34 -39.55
C LEU A 399 3.61 -31.44 -40.70
N PRO A 400 4.36 -30.37 -40.99
CA PRO A 400 5.47 -30.41 -41.97
C PRO A 400 6.52 -31.48 -41.63
N GLU A 401 7.38 -31.78 -42.58
CA GLU A 401 8.47 -32.76 -42.40
C GLU A 401 9.63 -32.20 -41.57
N TRP A 402 9.35 -31.85 -40.34
CA TRP A 402 10.33 -31.37 -39.36
C TRP A 402 11.11 -32.55 -38.74
N LYS A 403 12.26 -32.25 -38.12
CA LYS A 403 13.02 -33.23 -37.32
C LYS A 403 12.14 -33.92 -36.29
N PHE A 404 12.36 -35.21 -36.03
CA PHE A 404 11.52 -36.04 -35.15
C PHE A 404 11.16 -35.36 -33.80
N PHE A 405 12.15 -34.83 -33.08
CA PHE A 405 11.93 -34.18 -31.78
C PHE A 405 10.99 -32.95 -31.87
N THR A 406 11.13 -32.12 -32.88
CA THR A 406 10.27 -30.95 -33.10
C THR A 406 8.85 -31.38 -33.44
N ARG A 407 8.70 -32.32 -34.36
CA ARG A 407 7.39 -32.85 -34.77
C ARG A 407 6.67 -33.54 -33.59
N PHE A 408 7.39 -34.25 -32.74
CA PHE A 408 6.86 -34.93 -31.59
C PHE A 408 6.42 -33.91 -30.51
N ARG A 409 7.24 -32.90 -30.18
CA ARG A 409 6.88 -31.82 -29.25
C ARG A 409 5.63 -31.07 -29.68
N THR A 410 5.56 -30.66 -30.95
CA THR A 410 4.41 -29.95 -31.50
C THR A 410 3.15 -30.79 -31.39
N ARG A 411 3.24 -32.12 -31.65
CA ARG A 411 2.11 -33.05 -31.49
C ARG A 411 1.66 -33.18 -30.05
N ILE A 412 2.57 -33.23 -29.07
CA ILE A 412 2.27 -33.24 -27.63
C ILE A 412 1.52 -31.95 -27.26
N ILE A 413 1.99 -30.80 -27.76
CA ILE A 413 1.34 -29.49 -27.48
C ILE A 413 -0.10 -29.50 -28.00
N PHE A 414 -0.34 -29.87 -29.24
CA PHE A 414 -1.69 -29.91 -29.81
C PHE A 414 -2.61 -30.97 -29.16
N GLN A 415 -2.07 -32.09 -28.73
CA GLN A 415 -2.83 -33.09 -27.99
C GLN A 415 -3.28 -32.63 -26.62
N ASN A 416 -2.46 -31.80 -25.95
CA ASN A 416 -2.69 -31.32 -24.60
C ASN A 416 -3.08 -29.83 -24.55
N ILE A 417 -3.55 -29.24 -25.66
CA ILE A 417 -3.81 -27.80 -25.79
C ILE A 417 -4.70 -27.24 -24.67
N SER A 418 -5.72 -27.98 -24.24
CA SER A 418 -6.57 -27.57 -23.12
C SER A 418 -5.83 -27.42 -21.80
N SER A 419 -4.86 -28.30 -21.53
CA SER A 419 -4.02 -28.22 -20.31
C SER A 419 -3.00 -27.10 -20.40
N TYR A 420 -2.49 -26.84 -21.60
CA TYR A 420 -1.57 -25.74 -21.84
C TYR A 420 -2.27 -24.36 -21.81
N ILE A 421 -3.53 -24.27 -22.24
CA ILE A 421 -4.35 -23.06 -22.05
C ILE A 421 -4.55 -22.78 -20.54
N ILE A 422 -4.87 -23.81 -19.76
CA ILE A 422 -4.98 -23.69 -18.30
C ILE A 422 -3.65 -23.20 -17.69
N MET A 423 -2.52 -23.72 -18.19
CA MET A 423 -1.20 -23.30 -17.74
C MET A 423 -0.92 -21.82 -18.11
N LEU A 424 -1.26 -21.40 -19.33
CA LEU A 424 -1.15 -20.00 -19.76
C LEU A 424 -1.95 -19.07 -18.83
N ILE A 425 -3.22 -19.40 -18.57
CA ILE A 425 -4.06 -18.62 -17.66
C ILE A 425 -3.47 -18.55 -16.25
N GLY A 426 -2.97 -19.68 -15.74
CA GLY A 426 -2.37 -19.71 -14.41
C GLY A 426 -1.06 -18.92 -14.33
N ILE A 427 -0.23 -18.99 -15.36
CA ILE A 427 0.98 -18.16 -15.46
C ILE A 427 0.59 -16.68 -15.55
N ALA A 428 -0.43 -16.31 -16.33
CA ALA A 428 -0.90 -14.95 -16.42
C ALA A 428 -1.35 -14.39 -15.05
N PHE A 429 -2.17 -15.12 -14.30
CA PHE A 429 -2.58 -14.71 -12.96
C PHE A 429 -1.39 -14.56 -11.99
N SER A 430 -0.46 -15.52 -12.02
CA SER A 430 0.74 -15.46 -11.18
C SER A 430 1.66 -14.31 -11.59
N SER A 431 1.69 -13.98 -12.88
CA SER A 431 2.49 -12.89 -13.43
C SER A 431 1.93 -11.51 -13.02
N ILE A 432 0.61 -11.36 -12.93
CA ILE A 432 -0.01 -10.13 -12.39
C ILE A 432 0.47 -9.90 -10.95
N MET A 433 0.44 -10.95 -10.12
CA MET A 433 0.92 -10.86 -8.75
C MET A 433 2.41 -10.55 -8.65
N LEU A 434 3.22 -11.17 -9.52
CA LEU A 434 4.66 -10.94 -9.58
C LEU A 434 4.98 -9.51 -10.02
N LEU A 435 4.28 -8.99 -11.04
CA LEU A 435 4.47 -7.62 -11.49
C LEU A 435 4.05 -6.61 -10.42
N PHE A 436 2.97 -6.87 -9.70
CA PHE A 436 2.55 -6.02 -8.57
C PHE A 436 3.66 -5.88 -7.53
N GLY A 437 4.34 -6.99 -7.16
CA GLY A 437 5.46 -6.94 -6.22
C GLY A 437 6.73 -6.27 -6.78
N LEU A 438 6.96 -6.32 -8.11
CA LEU A 438 8.15 -5.76 -8.75
C LEU A 438 8.04 -4.27 -9.06
N VAL A 439 6.83 -3.78 -9.34
CA VAL A 439 6.64 -2.45 -9.94
C VAL A 439 6.56 -1.32 -8.92
N MET A 440 6.27 -1.61 -7.65
CA MET A 440 6.00 -0.60 -6.62
C MET A 440 7.17 0.39 -6.44
N GLN A 441 8.35 -0.11 -6.12
CA GLN A 441 9.52 0.74 -5.93
C GLN A 441 9.97 1.47 -7.20
N PRO A 442 10.02 0.83 -8.40
CA PRO A 442 10.28 1.53 -9.64
C PRO A 442 9.32 2.67 -9.98
N VAL A 443 8.03 2.52 -9.67
CA VAL A 443 7.03 3.58 -9.89
C VAL A 443 7.28 4.78 -8.98
N LEU A 444 7.63 4.56 -7.71
CA LEU A 444 8.01 5.66 -6.80
C LEU A 444 9.27 6.39 -7.28
N ASN A 445 10.27 5.64 -7.74
CA ASN A 445 11.50 6.24 -8.27
C ASN A 445 11.25 7.06 -9.56
N ASP A 446 10.35 6.59 -10.44
CA ASP A 446 9.95 7.33 -11.65
C ASP A 446 9.14 8.58 -11.27
N TYR A 447 8.30 8.49 -10.25
CA TYR A 447 7.56 9.62 -9.70
C TYR A 447 8.49 10.71 -9.16
N LYS A 448 9.48 10.34 -8.31
CA LYS A 448 10.51 11.26 -7.83
C LYS A 448 11.18 12.01 -8.99
N LYS A 449 11.61 11.29 -10.01
CA LYS A 449 12.24 11.88 -11.19
C LYS A 449 11.27 12.81 -11.93
N THR A 450 10.02 12.41 -12.07
CA THR A 450 9.00 13.20 -12.76
C THR A 450 8.72 14.51 -12.04
N ILE A 451 8.69 14.52 -10.68
CA ILE A 451 8.55 15.73 -9.88
C ILE A 451 9.74 16.68 -10.17
N ILE A 452 10.97 16.16 -10.06
CA ILE A 452 12.17 16.97 -10.27
C ILE A 452 12.22 17.56 -11.70
N ASP A 453 11.93 16.74 -12.69
CA ASP A 453 12.00 17.14 -14.11
C ASP A 453 10.91 18.17 -14.50
N ASN A 454 9.80 18.26 -13.71
CA ASN A 454 8.67 19.16 -13.98
C ASN A 454 8.46 20.21 -12.89
N MET A 455 9.46 20.45 -12.04
CA MET A 455 9.40 21.54 -11.08
C MET A 455 9.57 22.88 -11.81
N PRO A 456 8.63 23.84 -11.64
CA PRO A 456 8.65 25.07 -12.43
C PRO A 456 9.80 26.00 -12.07
N CYS A 457 10.27 26.02 -10.82
CA CYS A 457 11.33 26.90 -10.32
C CYS A 457 12.19 26.19 -9.27
N LYS A 458 13.33 26.78 -8.89
CA LYS A 458 14.21 26.22 -7.83
C LYS A 458 13.68 26.48 -6.44
N TYR A 459 13.03 27.62 -6.21
CA TYR A 459 12.52 28.06 -4.94
C TYR A 459 11.08 28.56 -5.10
N GLN A 460 10.18 28.02 -4.27
CA GLN A 460 8.83 28.54 -4.11
C GLN A 460 8.68 29.03 -2.68
N TYR A 461 8.45 30.33 -2.51
CA TYR A 461 8.19 30.93 -1.20
C TYR A 461 6.71 31.10 -0.98
N ILE A 462 6.19 30.59 0.12
CA ILE A 462 4.85 30.88 0.63
C ILE A 462 5.01 31.82 1.80
N LEU A 463 4.30 32.95 1.80
CA LEU A 463 4.43 33.99 2.79
C LEU A 463 3.26 33.97 3.76
N LYS A 464 3.53 34.31 5.04
CA LYS A 464 2.49 34.53 6.07
C LYS A 464 1.69 35.81 5.78
N MET A 465 2.33 36.79 5.15
CA MET A 465 1.73 38.03 4.70
C MET A 465 2.51 38.57 3.49
N PRO A 466 1.88 39.31 2.57
CA PRO A 466 2.55 39.92 1.43
C PRO A 466 3.71 40.84 1.87
N VAL A 467 4.91 40.60 1.34
CA VAL A 467 6.12 41.39 1.59
C VAL A 467 6.78 41.70 0.26
N GLU A 468 6.88 42.99 -0.09
CA GLU A 468 7.52 43.42 -1.32
C GLU A 468 9.03 43.23 -1.26
N ILE A 469 9.59 42.65 -2.29
CA ILE A 469 11.02 42.47 -2.50
C ILE A 469 11.50 43.26 -3.69
N LYS A 470 12.81 43.51 -3.76
CA LYS A 470 13.44 44.27 -4.85
C LYS A 470 14.00 43.40 -5.97
N ASP A 471 13.73 42.11 -5.95
CA ASP A 471 14.20 41.18 -6.96
C ASP A 471 13.25 41.17 -8.17
N ASN A 472 13.77 41.52 -9.33
CA ASN A 472 12.99 41.61 -10.59
C ASN A 472 12.79 40.22 -11.24
N GLU A 473 13.48 39.19 -10.80
CA GLU A 473 13.37 37.81 -11.32
C GLU A 473 12.37 36.96 -10.53
N ALA A 474 11.90 37.46 -9.40
CA ALA A 474 10.91 36.77 -8.58
C ALA A 474 9.47 37.10 -9.04
N GLU A 475 8.71 36.07 -9.35
CA GLU A 475 7.34 36.18 -9.86
C GLU A 475 6.34 35.97 -8.74
N LYS A 476 5.41 36.93 -8.57
CA LYS A 476 4.31 36.84 -7.60
C LYS A 476 3.26 35.83 -8.06
N TYR A 477 2.73 35.06 -7.11
CA TYR A 477 1.60 34.17 -7.33
C TYR A 477 0.64 34.18 -6.14
N ALA A 478 -0.59 33.73 -6.37
CA ALA A 478 -1.57 33.50 -5.34
C ALA A 478 -1.88 32.02 -5.19
N ILE A 479 -2.20 31.57 -3.98
CA ILE A 479 -2.53 30.16 -3.73
C ILE A 479 -3.67 30.05 -2.71
N THR A 480 -4.56 29.08 -2.93
CA THR A 480 -5.58 28.65 -1.96
C THR A 480 -5.84 27.15 -2.12
N LYS A 481 -6.54 26.57 -1.17
CA LYS A 481 -6.94 25.18 -1.17
C LYS A 481 -8.44 25.03 -1.29
N LEU A 482 -8.90 24.14 -2.14
CA LEU A 482 -10.29 23.73 -2.27
C LEU A 482 -10.40 22.23 -2.15
N GLU A 483 -11.58 21.72 -1.87
CA GLU A 483 -11.85 20.29 -1.79
C GLU A 483 -12.84 19.84 -2.86
N MET A 484 -12.65 18.63 -3.36
CA MET A 484 -13.64 17.94 -4.17
C MET A 484 -14.25 16.80 -3.36
N GLN A 485 -15.55 16.94 -3.07
CA GLN A 485 -16.31 15.90 -2.39
C GLN A 485 -16.62 14.75 -3.38
N ARG A 486 -16.31 13.52 -2.96
CA ARG A 486 -16.59 12.31 -3.74
C ARG A 486 -17.82 11.57 -3.20
N ASP A 487 -18.47 10.78 -4.07
CA ASP A 487 -19.62 9.94 -3.71
C ASP A 487 -19.33 8.92 -2.59
N ASN A 488 -18.07 8.59 -2.37
CA ASN A 488 -17.62 7.64 -1.35
C ASN A 488 -17.32 8.28 0.03
N GLY A 489 -17.56 9.59 0.17
CA GLY A 489 -17.31 10.34 1.41
C GLY A 489 -15.86 10.73 1.66
N LEU A 490 -14.96 10.49 0.70
CA LEU A 490 -13.58 10.98 0.73
C LEU A 490 -13.51 12.34 0.04
N ASN A 491 -12.75 13.27 0.60
CA ASN A 491 -12.45 14.56 -0.01
C ASN A 491 -11.03 14.54 -0.58
N ASP A 492 -10.87 15.09 -1.77
CA ASP A 492 -9.55 15.36 -2.34
C ASP A 492 -9.26 16.85 -2.25
N GLU A 493 -8.11 17.20 -1.72
CA GLU A 493 -7.62 18.56 -1.67
C GLU A 493 -7.04 18.98 -3.02
N PHE A 494 -7.41 20.14 -3.49
CA PHE A 494 -6.91 20.79 -4.72
C PHE A 494 -6.18 22.06 -4.37
N THR A 495 -4.98 22.22 -4.88
CA THR A 495 -4.24 23.47 -4.81
C THR A 495 -4.63 24.36 -5.98
N VAL A 496 -5.17 25.54 -5.71
CA VAL A 496 -5.54 26.52 -6.73
C VAL A 496 -4.46 27.58 -6.83
N TYR A 497 -3.87 27.72 -7.99
CA TYR A 497 -2.84 28.72 -8.29
C TYR A 497 -3.42 29.86 -9.14
N GLY A 498 -3.25 31.10 -8.66
CA GLY A 498 -3.40 32.33 -9.44
C GLY A 498 -2.04 32.74 -9.99
N LEU A 499 -1.86 32.67 -11.32
CA LEU A 499 -0.59 32.92 -12.02
C LEU A 499 -0.70 34.17 -12.90
N ASN A 500 0.43 34.84 -13.16
CA ASN A 500 0.47 35.93 -14.10
C ASN A 500 0.30 35.43 -15.53
N GLU A 501 -0.35 36.23 -16.40
CA GLU A 501 -0.57 35.89 -17.80
C GLU A 501 0.76 35.66 -18.55
N ASP A 502 1.82 36.44 -18.24
CA ASP A 502 3.16 36.35 -18.79
C ASP A 502 4.14 35.58 -17.89
N SER A 503 3.71 34.50 -17.22
CA SER A 503 4.54 33.74 -16.29
C SER A 503 5.81 33.22 -16.97
N GLN A 504 6.96 33.41 -16.31
CA GLN A 504 8.24 32.84 -16.74
C GLN A 504 8.43 31.37 -16.35
N TYR A 505 7.65 30.91 -15.38
CA TYR A 505 7.77 29.58 -14.77
C TYR A 505 6.72 28.59 -15.27
N PHE A 506 5.57 29.09 -15.76
CA PHE A 506 4.47 28.24 -16.23
C PHE A 506 4.13 28.57 -17.69
N ASP A 507 4.32 27.63 -18.59
CA ASP A 507 3.92 27.75 -19.99
C ASP A 507 2.41 27.46 -20.14
N ILE A 508 1.58 28.37 -19.64
CA ILE A 508 0.12 28.28 -19.68
C ILE A 508 -0.41 29.58 -20.32
N ASP A 509 -1.12 29.46 -21.43
CA ASP A 509 -1.75 30.57 -22.10
C ASP A 509 -3.16 30.80 -21.55
N PHE A 510 -3.34 31.87 -20.77
CA PHE A 510 -4.64 32.29 -20.25
C PHE A 510 -5.40 33.22 -21.21
N SER A 511 -4.75 33.68 -22.28
CA SER A 511 -5.35 34.61 -23.25
C SER A 511 -6.55 33.94 -23.95
N GLY A 512 -7.69 34.62 -23.95
CA GLY A 512 -8.91 34.12 -24.58
C GLY A 512 -9.68 33.04 -23.82
N LEU A 513 -9.32 32.72 -22.58
CA LEU A 513 -10.17 31.92 -21.69
C LEU A 513 -11.42 32.69 -21.30
N LYS A 514 -12.51 31.94 -21.09
CA LYS A 514 -13.75 32.51 -20.52
C LYS A 514 -13.63 32.54 -19.00
N ASP A 515 -14.46 33.38 -18.37
CA ASP A 515 -14.48 33.56 -16.91
C ASP A 515 -14.69 32.28 -16.09
N ASN A 516 -15.13 31.18 -16.66
CA ASN A 516 -15.30 29.90 -15.99
C ASN A 516 -14.34 28.80 -16.49
N GLU A 517 -13.36 29.14 -17.33
CA GLU A 517 -12.42 28.16 -17.90
C GLU A 517 -11.08 28.19 -17.15
N ILE A 518 -10.54 27.00 -16.81
CA ILE A 518 -9.31 26.81 -16.03
C ILE A 518 -8.42 25.75 -16.68
N TYR A 519 -7.13 25.76 -16.34
CA TYR A 519 -6.25 24.64 -16.54
C TYR A 519 -6.18 23.77 -15.27
N VAL A 520 -5.93 22.48 -15.43
CA VAL A 520 -5.78 21.55 -14.31
C VAL A 520 -4.49 20.74 -14.46
N SER A 521 -3.95 20.15 -13.39
CA SER A 521 -2.85 19.22 -13.49
C SER A 521 -3.28 17.96 -14.25
N ASP A 522 -2.33 17.34 -14.97
CA ASP A 522 -2.55 16.07 -15.69
C ASP A 522 -3.08 14.97 -14.77
N GLY A 523 -2.64 14.93 -13.49
CA GLY A 523 -3.15 14.05 -12.47
C GLY A 523 -4.67 14.17 -12.24
N VAL A 524 -5.24 15.35 -12.35
CA VAL A 524 -6.70 15.58 -12.23
C VAL A 524 -7.44 14.90 -13.38
N LEU A 525 -6.96 15.07 -14.62
CA LEU A 525 -7.59 14.45 -15.79
C LEU A 525 -7.57 12.93 -15.68
N ASP A 526 -6.44 12.37 -15.27
CA ASP A 526 -6.25 10.92 -15.17
C ASP A 526 -7.07 10.31 -14.03
N LYS A 527 -7.07 10.93 -12.85
CA LYS A 527 -7.77 10.46 -11.66
C LYS A 527 -9.28 10.41 -11.86
N TYR A 528 -9.85 11.51 -12.36
CA TYR A 528 -11.31 11.67 -12.51
C TYR A 528 -11.81 11.32 -13.91
N ARG A 529 -10.92 10.92 -14.84
CA ARG A 529 -11.25 10.62 -16.25
C ARG A 529 -11.90 11.79 -16.97
N LEU A 530 -11.50 13.00 -16.61
CA LEU A 530 -11.98 14.22 -17.21
C LEU A 530 -11.23 14.52 -18.50
N LYS A 531 -11.84 15.33 -19.35
CA LYS A 531 -11.28 15.79 -20.62
C LYS A 531 -11.46 17.29 -20.76
N LYS A 532 -10.70 17.89 -21.65
CA LYS A 532 -10.91 19.26 -22.09
C LYS A 532 -12.39 19.48 -22.45
N GLY A 533 -13.02 20.46 -21.83
CA GLY A 533 -14.43 20.81 -21.99
C GLY A 533 -15.37 20.27 -20.93
N ASP A 534 -14.92 19.32 -20.08
CA ASP A 534 -15.68 18.84 -18.94
C ASP A 534 -15.68 19.90 -17.82
N THR A 535 -16.58 19.76 -16.84
CA THR A 535 -16.68 20.64 -15.68
C THR A 535 -16.21 19.95 -14.42
N ILE A 536 -15.62 20.74 -13.52
CA ILE A 536 -15.24 20.33 -12.16
C ILE A 536 -15.87 21.29 -11.16
N THR A 537 -16.40 20.76 -10.05
CA THR A 537 -16.95 21.56 -8.94
C THR A 537 -16.08 21.32 -7.72
N LEU A 538 -15.56 22.39 -7.17
CA LEU A 538 -14.71 22.42 -5.98
C LEU A 538 -15.41 23.25 -4.89
N LYS A 539 -15.12 22.96 -3.63
CA LYS A 539 -15.77 23.54 -2.47
C LYS A 539 -14.73 24.04 -1.48
N GLU A 540 -15.03 25.13 -0.77
CA GLU A 540 -14.22 25.54 0.37
C GLU A 540 -14.39 24.56 1.53
N LYS A 541 -13.28 24.22 2.18
CA LYS A 541 -13.28 23.37 3.38
C LYS A 541 -14.10 24.10 4.47
N TYR A 542 -15.08 23.41 5.05
CA TYR A 542 -15.99 23.90 6.10
C TYR A 542 -17.03 24.98 5.69
N GLU A 543 -17.06 25.42 4.42
CA GLU A 543 -18.04 26.38 3.91
C GLU A 543 -18.96 25.77 2.85
N ASP A 544 -20.14 26.37 2.64
CA ASP A 544 -21.07 25.93 1.60
C ASP A 544 -20.82 26.63 0.24
N LYS A 545 -19.66 27.31 0.10
CA LYS A 545 -19.30 28.00 -1.14
C LYS A 545 -18.69 27.03 -2.15
N GLU A 546 -19.34 26.92 -3.31
CA GLU A 546 -18.92 26.01 -4.40
C GLU A 546 -18.48 26.81 -5.62
N TYR A 547 -17.44 26.33 -6.27
CA TYR A 547 -16.88 26.89 -7.50
C TYR A 547 -16.97 25.85 -8.62
N THR A 548 -17.63 26.20 -9.73
CA THR A 548 -17.77 25.32 -10.87
C THR A 548 -17.00 25.86 -12.06
N TYR A 549 -15.99 25.11 -12.47
CA TYR A 549 -15.08 25.50 -13.55
C TYR A 549 -15.15 24.51 -14.72
N LYS A 550 -14.90 25.01 -15.92
CA LYS A 550 -14.75 24.23 -17.14
C LYS A 550 -13.28 24.06 -17.49
N ILE A 551 -12.88 22.86 -17.81
CA ILE A 551 -11.48 22.53 -18.12
C ILE A 551 -11.13 23.00 -19.53
N ALA A 552 -10.24 23.98 -19.64
CA ALA A 552 -9.69 24.48 -20.90
C ALA A 552 -8.52 23.62 -21.42
N GLY A 553 -7.73 23.05 -20.50
CA GLY A 553 -6.56 22.24 -20.81
C GLY A 553 -5.91 21.65 -19.57
N SER A 554 -4.75 21.02 -19.76
CA SER A 554 -3.96 20.50 -18.64
C SER A 554 -2.51 20.94 -18.74
N TYR A 555 -1.86 21.00 -17.57
CA TYR A 555 -0.45 21.24 -17.41
C TYR A 555 0.19 20.07 -16.66
N VAL A 556 1.43 19.68 -17.04
CA VAL A 556 2.13 18.57 -16.36
C VAL A 556 2.64 19.05 -15.02
N TYR A 557 1.92 18.69 -13.95
CA TYR A 557 2.25 19.09 -12.59
C TYR A 557 2.02 17.91 -11.63
N PRO A 558 3.04 17.06 -11.44
CA PRO A 558 2.88 15.81 -10.69
C PRO A 558 2.82 16.00 -9.17
N SER A 559 3.17 17.18 -8.64
CA SER A 559 3.33 17.42 -7.20
C SER A 559 1.99 17.45 -6.45
N SER A 560 0.90 17.88 -7.09
CA SER A 560 -0.43 17.93 -6.46
C SER A 560 -1.56 17.86 -7.48
N LEU A 561 -2.78 17.65 -7.00
CA LEU A 561 -3.98 17.94 -7.77
C LEU A 561 -4.15 19.46 -7.81
N ALA A 562 -3.87 20.06 -8.95
CA ALA A 562 -3.81 21.50 -9.07
C ALA A 562 -4.78 22.07 -10.11
N VAL A 563 -5.22 23.30 -9.82
CA VAL A 563 -5.97 24.17 -10.72
C VAL A 563 -5.14 25.41 -10.98
N PHE A 564 -5.08 25.85 -12.22
CA PHE A 564 -4.34 27.04 -12.64
C PHE A 564 -5.30 28.02 -13.30
N MET A 565 -5.27 29.26 -12.86
CA MET A 565 -6.05 30.37 -13.41
C MET A 565 -5.23 31.65 -13.41
N ASP A 566 -5.71 32.67 -14.13
CA ASP A 566 -5.11 33.99 -14.07
C ASP A 566 -5.22 34.60 -12.66
N ILE A 567 -4.18 35.36 -12.23
CA ILE A 567 -4.11 35.88 -10.86
C ILE A 567 -5.18 36.93 -10.56
N ASP A 568 -5.60 37.73 -11.53
CA ASP A 568 -6.63 38.74 -11.31
C ASP A 568 -7.98 38.04 -11.12
N ARG A 569 -8.26 37.04 -11.92
CA ARG A 569 -9.41 36.17 -11.73
C ARG A 569 -9.41 35.44 -10.38
N PHE A 570 -8.24 34.93 -9.96
CA PHE A 570 -8.12 34.33 -8.63
C PHE A 570 -8.55 35.29 -7.53
N ARG A 571 -8.13 36.58 -7.65
CA ARG A 571 -8.50 37.61 -6.70
C ARG A 571 -10.01 37.87 -6.67
N ASP A 572 -10.64 37.88 -7.85
CA ASP A 572 -12.10 38.07 -7.97
C ASP A 572 -12.88 36.89 -7.39
N ASP A 573 -12.52 35.64 -7.76
CA ASP A 573 -13.22 34.42 -7.33
C ASP A 573 -13.15 34.24 -5.78
N PHE A 574 -12.01 34.61 -5.16
CA PHE A 574 -11.74 34.43 -3.73
C PHE A 574 -11.86 35.73 -2.90
N ASP A 575 -12.50 36.75 -3.42
CA ASP A 575 -12.75 38.02 -2.72
C ASP A 575 -11.46 38.66 -2.14
N LYS A 576 -10.35 38.63 -2.91
CA LYS A 576 -9.05 39.19 -2.51
C LYS A 576 -8.85 40.58 -3.09
N GLN A 577 -7.97 41.38 -2.46
CA GLN A 577 -7.59 42.68 -2.97
C GLN A 577 -6.78 42.56 -4.27
N ASP A 578 -6.86 43.55 -5.17
CA ASP A 578 -6.15 43.58 -6.45
C ASP A 578 -4.63 43.43 -6.33
N THR A 579 -4.05 43.73 -5.19
CA THR A 579 -2.61 43.63 -4.89
C THR A 579 -2.24 42.34 -4.16
N TYR A 580 -3.21 41.45 -3.87
CA TYR A 580 -2.98 40.25 -3.10
C TYR A 580 -2.12 39.25 -3.85
N TYR A 581 -1.16 38.65 -3.14
CA TYR A 581 -0.38 37.50 -3.57
C TYR A 581 0.05 36.68 -2.33
N SER A 582 0.30 35.41 -2.51
CA SER A 582 0.65 34.49 -1.44
C SER A 582 2.16 34.19 -1.35
N GLY A 583 2.94 34.52 -2.39
CA GLY A 583 4.36 34.19 -2.41
C GLY A 583 5.07 34.49 -3.71
N TYR A 584 6.23 33.87 -3.87
CA TYR A 584 7.13 34.06 -5.00
C TYR A 584 7.63 32.74 -5.58
N PHE A 585 7.65 32.65 -6.92
CA PHE A 585 8.46 31.71 -7.67
C PHE A 585 9.77 32.37 -8.07
N THR A 586 10.90 31.66 -7.92
CA THR A 586 12.21 32.19 -8.25
C THR A 586 13.25 31.09 -8.42
N ASP A 587 14.28 31.36 -9.24
CA ASP A 587 15.46 30.50 -9.33
C ASP A 587 16.62 30.95 -8.44
N ASN A 588 16.48 32.09 -7.75
CA ASN A 588 17.44 32.65 -6.83
C ASN A 588 16.92 32.62 -5.39
N GLU A 589 17.81 32.45 -4.44
CA GLU A 589 17.43 32.55 -3.02
C GLU A 589 17.13 34.01 -2.66
N LEU A 590 15.93 34.24 -2.09
CA LEU A 590 15.47 35.56 -1.71
C LEU A 590 15.87 35.92 -0.30
N ASP A 591 16.28 37.17 -0.07
CA ASP A 591 16.54 37.73 1.25
C ASP A 591 15.24 38.26 1.86
N ILE A 592 14.44 37.32 2.41
CA ILE A 592 13.19 37.61 3.13
C ILE A 592 13.39 37.21 4.59
N ASP A 593 13.04 38.09 5.53
CA ASP A 593 13.07 37.78 6.95
C ASP A 593 12.17 36.56 7.24
N GLU A 594 12.72 35.54 7.88
CA GLU A 594 12.05 34.26 8.18
C GLU A 594 10.69 34.41 8.89
N LYS A 595 10.51 35.49 9.65
CA LYS A 595 9.21 35.77 10.30
C LYS A 595 8.06 35.97 9.31
N TYR A 596 8.34 36.36 8.06
CA TYR A 596 7.35 36.54 7.00
C TYR A 596 7.19 35.31 6.10
N VAL A 597 8.14 34.38 6.15
CA VAL A 597 8.09 33.14 5.36
C VAL A 597 7.25 32.11 6.12
N ALA A 598 6.20 31.60 5.49
CA ALA A 598 5.47 30.45 5.99
C ALA A 598 6.21 29.15 5.61
N THR A 599 6.59 29.04 4.33
CA THR A 599 7.31 27.86 3.83
C THR A 599 8.19 28.28 2.65
N LYS A 600 9.40 27.70 2.61
CA LYS A 600 10.32 27.77 1.48
C LYS A 600 10.45 26.36 0.90
N LEU A 601 9.90 26.14 -0.29
CA LEU A 601 9.97 24.87 -0.98
C LEU A 601 11.13 24.87 -1.95
N THR A 602 12.01 23.88 -1.83
CA THR A 602 13.14 23.65 -2.71
C THR A 602 12.97 22.33 -3.47
N GLN A 603 13.78 22.13 -4.49
CA GLN A 603 13.83 20.84 -5.18
C GLN A 603 14.15 19.67 -4.24
N ASN A 604 14.96 19.93 -3.21
CA ASN A 604 15.31 18.92 -2.20
C ASN A 604 14.08 18.54 -1.37
N ASP A 605 13.28 19.50 -0.93
CA ASP A 605 12.08 19.26 -0.12
C ASP A 605 11.05 18.41 -0.88
N MET A 606 10.91 18.66 -2.19
CA MET A 606 10.03 17.86 -3.05
C MET A 606 10.53 16.40 -3.20
N THR A 607 11.83 16.17 -3.10
CA THR A 607 12.39 14.81 -3.18
C THR A 607 12.35 14.07 -1.84
N ILE A 608 12.39 14.78 -0.72
CA ILE A 608 12.30 14.21 0.64
C ILE A 608 11.03 13.37 0.78
N VAL A 609 9.90 13.82 0.24
CA VAL A 609 8.63 13.05 0.24
C VAL A 609 8.82 11.67 -0.39
N ALA A 610 9.39 11.62 -1.59
CA ALA A 610 9.61 10.35 -2.29
C ALA A 610 10.69 9.48 -1.65
N ASP A 611 11.71 10.09 -1.05
CA ASP A 611 12.77 9.37 -0.33
C ASP A 611 12.22 8.74 0.95
N GLN A 612 11.44 9.45 1.72
CA GLN A 612 10.81 8.92 2.93
C GLN A 612 9.81 7.81 2.62
N LEU A 613 8.99 7.96 1.57
CA LEU A 613 8.12 6.88 1.10
C LEU A 613 8.93 5.64 0.70
N THR A 614 10.08 5.84 0.05
CA THR A 614 10.96 4.74 -0.34
C THR A 614 11.60 4.06 0.88
N ASP A 615 12.05 4.81 1.86
CA ASP A 615 12.70 4.29 3.07
C ASP A 615 11.69 3.60 3.99
N SER A 616 10.51 4.18 4.16
CA SER A 616 9.44 3.62 4.99
C SER A 616 8.82 2.37 4.36
N MET A 617 8.46 2.44 3.07
CA MET A 617 7.79 1.37 2.35
C MET A 617 8.74 0.35 1.70
N GLY A 618 10.03 0.63 1.57
CA GLY A 618 10.99 -0.22 0.86
C GLY A 618 11.08 -1.64 1.43
N ARG A 619 11.02 -1.79 2.76
CA ARG A 619 10.96 -3.11 3.41
C ARG A 619 9.65 -3.84 3.10
N MET A 620 8.55 -3.15 3.02
CA MET A 620 7.25 -3.70 2.64
C MET A 620 7.28 -4.24 1.21
N PHE A 621 7.83 -3.48 0.27
CA PHE A 621 7.95 -3.92 -1.12
C PHE A 621 8.80 -5.19 -1.26
N TYR A 622 9.85 -5.33 -0.46
CA TYR A 622 10.65 -6.55 -0.40
C TYR A 622 9.85 -7.75 0.09
N ILE A 623 9.05 -7.58 1.13
CA ILE A 623 8.17 -8.64 1.66
C ILE A 623 7.15 -9.06 0.59
N TRP A 624 6.53 -8.08 -0.08
CA TRP A 624 5.60 -8.32 -1.17
C TRP A 624 6.26 -9.05 -2.34
N LEU A 625 7.46 -8.67 -2.72
CA LEU A 625 8.22 -9.32 -3.80
C LEU A 625 8.54 -10.78 -3.46
N VAL A 626 9.06 -11.04 -2.26
CA VAL A 626 9.36 -12.40 -1.80
C VAL A 626 8.10 -13.27 -1.78
N PHE A 627 6.99 -12.71 -1.28
CA PHE A 627 5.69 -13.36 -1.27
C PHE A 627 5.18 -13.66 -2.69
N ALA A 628 5.24 -12.69 -3.58
CA ALA A 628 4.82 -12.83 -4.97
C ALA A 628 5.65 -13.90 -5.72
N VAL A 629 6.96 -13.90 -5.55
CA VAL A 629 7.86 -14.91 -6.13
C VAL A 629 7.54 -16.30 -5.57
N ALA A 630 7.31 -16.43 -4.26
CA ALA A 630 6.94 -17.69 -3.64
C ALA A 630 5.61 -18.23 -4.20
N LEU A 631 4.58 -17.40 -4.29
CA LEU A 631 3.30 -17.79 -4.89
C LEU A 631 3.43 -18.13 -6.37
N TYR A 632 4.21 -17.35 -7.12
CA TYR A 632 4.52 -17.64 -8.53
C TYR A 632 5.16 -19.03 -8.69
N MET A 633 6.17 -19.34 -7.90
CA MET A 633 6.85 -20.64 -7.94
C MET A 633 5.89 -21.79 -7.58
N LEU A 634 5.07 -21.63 -6.55
CA LEU A 634 4.08 -22.63 -6.15
C LEU A 634 3.07 -22.89 -7.27
N MET A 635 2.60 -21.85 -7.94
CA MET A 635 1.65 -21.96 -9.05
C MET A 635 2.26 -22.69 -10.25
N VAL A 636 3.44 -22.26 -10.70
CA VAL A 636 4.12 -22.87 -11.84
C VAL A 636 4.48 -24.34 -11.55
N TYR A 637 4.90 -24.65 -10.31
CA TYR A 637 5.13 -26.03 -9.88
C TYR A 637 3.87 -26.89 -9.99
N LEU A 638 2.74 -26.40 -9.46
CA LEU A 638 1.47 -27.12 -9.46
C LEU A 638 1.00 -27.42 -10.90
N LEU A 639 0.95 -26.39 -11.75
CA LEU A 639 0.49 -26.52 -13.12
C LEU A 639 1.39 -27.45 -13.94
N SER A 640 2.68 -27.30 -13.79
CA SER A 640 3.67 -28.13 -14.48
C SER A 640 3.61 -29.59 -14.01
N LYS A 641 3.36 -29.81 -12.69
CA LYS A 641 3.15 -31.16 -12.13
C LYS A 641 1.91 -31.84 -12.73
N ILE A 642 0.80 -31.10 -12.84
CA ILE A 642 -0.46 -31.61 -13.42
C ILE A 642 -0.25 -32.05 -14.88
N ILE A 643 0.50 -31.27 -15.66
CA ILE A 643 0.80 -31.62 -17.05
C ILE A 643 1.69 -32.89 -17.13
N LEU A 644 2.67 -32.99 -16.25
CA LEU A 644 3.54 -34.16 -16.18
C LEU A 644 2.76 -35.42 -15.81
N GLU A 645 1.90 -35.36 -14.81
CA GLU A 645 1.04 -36.47 -14.37
C GLU A 645 0.09 -36.93 -15.47
N LYS A 646 -0.48 -35.98 -16.22
CA LYS A 646 -1.35 -36.29 -17.35
C LYS A 646 -0.64 -37.03 -18.48
N ASN A 647 0.67 -36.83 -18.63
CA ASN A 647 1.50 -37.50 -19.64
C ASN A 647 2.23 -38.71 -19.08
N SER A 648 2.00 -39.15 -17.83
CA SER A 648 2.76 -40.22 -17.16
C SER A 648 2.71 -41.56 -17.94
N ASN A 649 1.52 -41.96 -18.42
CA ASN A 649 1.33 -43.17 -19.23
C ASN A 649 2.12 -43.09 -20.53
N ALA A 650 2.07 -41.96 -21.23
CA ALA A 650 2.81 -41.77 -22.48
C ALA A 650 4.35 -41.78 -22.22
N ILE A 651 4.80 -41.23 -21.11
CA ILE A 651 6.19 -41.27 -20.66
C ILE A 651 6.61 -42.68 -20.35
N SER A 652 5.75 -43.49 -19.68
CA SER A 652 5.99 -44.89 -19.38
C SER A 652 6.19 -45.72 -20.67
N ILE A 653 5.31 -45.53 -21.68
CA ILE A 653 5.44 -46.19 -23.00
C ILE A 653 6.77 -45.83 -23.66
N VAL A 654 7.15 -44.56 -23.65
CA VAL A 654 8.42 -44.10 -24.25
C VAL A 654 9.63 -44.69 -23.51
N LYS A 655 9.53 -44.92 -22.18
CA LYS A 655 10.57 -45.66 -21.41
C LYS A 655 10.67 -47.11 -21.82
N ILE A 656 9.54 -47.80 -22.02
CA ILE A 656 9.51 -49.20 -22.50
C ILE A 656 10.14 -49.28 -23.88
N LEU A 657 9.99 -48.30 -24.75
CA LEU A 657 10.62 -48.20 -26.06
C LEU A 657 12.14 -47.92 -25.99
N GLY A 658 12.74 -47.84 -24.79
CA GLY A 658 14.19 -47.73 -24.58
C GLY A 658 14.73 -46.30 -24.52
N TYR A 659 13.91 -45.27 -24.53
CA TYR A 659 14.36 -43.88 -24.42
C TYR A 659 14.93 -43.59 -23.03
N LYS A 660 16.07 -42.92 -22.98
CA LYS A 660 16.75 -42.51 -21.73
C LYS A 660 16.06 -41.28 -21.11
N GLY A 661 16.25 -41.07 -19.81
CA GLY A 661 15.66 -39.98 -19.08
C GLY A 661 15.89 -38.57 -19.69
N ASN A 662 17.10 -38.35 -20.26
CA ASN A 662 17.44 -37.09 -20.94
C ASN A 662 16.67 -36.91 -22.25
N GLU A 663 16.40 -37.97 -22.99
CA GLU A 663 15.62 -37.90 -24.24
C GLU A 663 14.15 -37.65 -23.94
N ILE A 664 13.62 -38.28 -22.90
CA ILE A 664 12.24 -38.04 -22.41
C ILE A 664 12.07 -36.60 -21.95
N MET A 665 13.08 -36.06 -21.24
CA MET A 665 13.08 -34.64 -20.86
C MET A 665 13.04 -33.74 -22.09
N ARG A 666 13.84 -34.00 -23.11
CA ARG A 666 13.86 -33.28 -24.40
C ARG A 666 12.52 -33.36 -25.14
N LEU A 667 11.72 -34.39 -24.93
CA LEU A 667 10.40 -34.55 -25.55
C LEU A 667 9.30 -33.80 -24.76
N TYR A 668 9.15 -34.08 -23.47
CA TYR A 668 8.01 -33.64 -22.66
C TYR A 668 8.27 -32.32 -21.91
N VAL A 669 9.41 -32.22 -21.20
CA VAL A 669 9.74 -31.02 -20.42
C VAL A 669 10.06 -29.86 -21.36
N ALA A 670 10.76 -30.09 -22.45
CA ALA A 670 11.03 -29.06 -23.43
C ALA A 670 9.77 -28.61 -24.19
N ALA A 671 8.79 -29.50 -24.42
CA ALA A 671 7.49 -29.08 -24.96
C ALA A 671 6.76 -28.14 -24.00
N THR A 672 6.77 -28.45 -22.69
CA THR A 672 6.21 -27.59 -21.66
C THR A 672 6.99 -26.29 -21.53
N ALA A 673 8.34 -26.32 -21.62
CA ALA A 673 9.18 -25.12 -21.59
C ALA A 673 8.84 -24.13 -22.72
N ILE A 674 8.60 -24.62 -23.93
CA ILE A 674 8.17 -23.79 -25.06
C ILE A 674 6.84 -23.09 -24.75
N VAL A 675 5.88 -23.83 -24.19
CA VAL A 675 4.58 -23.25 -23.83
C VAL A 675 4.71 -22.26 -22.69
N VAL A 676 5.54 -22.52 -21.67
CA VAL A 676 5.82 -21.56 -20.60
C VAL A 676 6.43 -20.28 -21.15
N PHE A 677 7.41 -20.41 -22.05
CA PHE A 677 8.04 -19.27 -22.71
C PHE A 677 7.00 -18.42 -23.46
N ILE A 678 6.16 -19.05 -24.29
CA ILE A 678 5.07 -18.37 -25.01
C ILE A 678 4.08 -17.73 -24.02
N SER A 679 3.74 -18.44 -22.93
CA SER A 679 2.86 -17.95 -21.88
C SER A 679 3.43 -16.72 -21.20
N LEU A 680 4.74 -16.67 -20.91
CA LEU A 680 5.42 -15.51 -20.34
C LEU A 680 5.38 -14.32 -21.30
N VAL A 681 5.70 -14.55 -22.59
CA VAL A 681 5.65 -13.48 -23.60
C VAL A 681 4.26 -12.83 -23.69
N ILE A 682 3.20 -13.63 -23.54
CA ILE A 682 1.82 -13.15 -23.56
C ILE A 682 1.44 -12.51 -22.20
N SER A 683 1.90 -13.11 -21.09
CA SER A 683 1.52 -12.70 -19.74
C SER A 683 2.16 -11.37 -19.32
N VAL A 684 3.36 -11.04 -19.82
CA VAL A 684 4.04 -9.78 -19.48
C VAL A 684 3.19 -8.55 -19.87
N PRO A 685 2.82 -8.34 -21.15
CA PRO A 685 2.00 -7.19 -21.52
C PRO A 685 0.58 -7.26 -20.94
N LEU A 686 0.03 -8.47 -20.77
CA LEU A 686 -1.29 -8.64 -20.13
C LEU A 686 -1.26 -8.23 -18.66
N SER A 687 -0.18 -8.55 -17.94
CA SER A 687 -0.01 -8.18 -16.54
C SER A 687 0.17 -6.66 -16.40
N ASP A 688 0.94 -6.03 -17.26
CA ASP A 688 1.15 -4.59 -17.29
C ASP A 688 -0.19 -3.84 -17.52
N PHE A 689 -0.93 -4.25 -18.53
CA PHE A 689 -2.29 -3.71 -18.77
C PHE A 689 -3.22 -3.88 -17.57
N THR A 690 -3.20 -5.08 -16.95
CA THR A 690 -4.09 -5.39 -15.81
C THR A 690 -3.72 -4.58 -14.57
N ILE A 691 -2.42 -4.47 -14.27
CA ILE A 691 -1.95 -3.66 -13.14
C ILE A 691 -2.25 -2.18 -13.38
N GLY A 692 -2.03 -1.65 -14.58
CA GLY A 692 -2.38 -0.27 -14.91
C GLY A 692 -3.88 0.02 -14.74
N PHE A 693 -4.75 -0.96 -15.04
CA PHE A 693 -6.18 -0.84 -14.77
C PHE A 693 -6.50 -0.84 -13.26
N LEU A 694 -5.90 -1.77 -12.51
CA LEU A 694 -6.10 -1.91 -11.05
C LEU A 694 -5.48 -0.72 -10.29
N TRP A 695 -4.35 -0.18 -10.79
CA TRP A 695 -3.67 0.98 -10.21
C TRP A 695 -4.58 2.19 -10.07
N ARG A 696 -5.37 2.44 -11.10
CA ARG A 696 -6.36 3.52 -11.06
C ARG A 696 -7.42 3.33 -9.97
N ALA A 697 -7.82 2.09 -9.70
CA ALA A 697 -8.75 1.81 -8.60
C ALA A 697 -8.10 2.02 -7.21
N ILE A 698 -6.81 1.73 -7.07
CA ILE A 698 -6.03 1.98 -5.85
C ILE A 698 -5.86 3.49 -5.67
N MET A 699 -5.33 4.18 -6.66
CA MET A 699 -5.08 5.63 -6.60
C MET A 699 -6.37 6.45 -6.52
N GLY A 700 -7.50 5.90 -6.95
CA GLY A 700 -8.80 6.53 -6.77
C GLY A 700 -9.20 6.73 -5.31
N THR A 701 -8.64 6.00 -4.36
CA THR A 701 -8.89 6.15 -2.92
C THR A 701 -7.77 6.86 -2.17
N TYR A 702 -6.65 7.10 -2.83
CA TYR A 702 -5.48 7.77 -2.27
C TYR A 702 -5.58 9.30 -2.45
N PRO A 703 -5.19 10.12 -1.47
CA PRO A 703 -5.07 11.57 -1.67
C PRO A 703 -3.95 11.86 -2.68
N GLY A 704 -4.21 12.71 -3.67
CA GLY A 704 -3.27 12.97 -4.76
C GLY A 704 -3.36 11.97 -5.92
N TRP A 705 -2.36 11.94 -6.78
CA TRP A 705 -2.29 11.06 -7.95
C TRP A 705 -0.85 10.64 -8.25
N LEU A 706 -0.63 9.33 -8.30
CA LEU A 706 0.61 8.72 -8.75
C LEU A 706 0.36 7.98 -10.06
N ALA A 707 0.92 8.46 -11.15
CA ALA A 707 0.73 7.86 -12.47
C ALA A 707 1.43 6.47 -12.55
N TYR A 708 0.70 5.47 -13.07
CA TYR A 708 1.29 4.16 -13.33
C TYR A 708 2.11 4.16 -14.62
N LYS A 709 3.38 3.89 -14.48
CA LYS A 709 4.28 3.66 -15.61
C LYS A 709 5.32 2.61 -15.23
N ALA A 710 5.12 1.39 -15.73
CA ALA A 710 6.10 0.32 -15.50
C ALA A 710 7.34 0.54 -16.39
N PRO A 711 8.53 0.73 -15.82
CA PRO A 711 9.75 0.81 -16.61
C PRO A 711 10.02 -0.48 -17.36
N SER A 712 10.52 -0.39 -18.59
CA SER A 712 10.74 -1.55 -19.46
C SER A 712 11.65 -2.60 -18.84
N TYR A 713 12.63 -2.21 -18.00
CA TYR A 713 13.52 -3.16 -17.32
C TYR A 713 12.78 -4.06 -16.33
N VAL A 714 11.72 -3.56 -15.65
CA VAL A 714 10.88 -4.33 -14.71
C VAL A 714 10.15 -5.46 -15.45
N LEU A 715 9.65 -5.17 -16.65
CA LEU A 715 8.99 -6.19 -17.49
C LEU A 715 9.98 -7.27 -17.94
N VAL A 716 11.22 -6.89 -18.25
CA VAL A 716 12.29 -7.84 -18.56
C VAL A 716 12.67 -8.66 -17.32
N GLU A 717 12.81 -8.03 -16.16
CA GLU A 717 13.11 -8.71 -14.90
C GLU A 717 12.02 -9.73 -14.55
N MET A 718 10.75 -9.37 -14.66
CA MET A 718 9.63 -10.29 -14.47
C MET A 718 9.73 -11.50 -15.41
N PHE A 719 10.07 -11.29 -16.68
CA PHE A 719 10.26 -12.36 -17.65
C PHE A 719 11.43 -13.27 -17.24
N VAL A 720 12.56 -12.70 -16.83
CA VAL A 720 13.75 -13.45 -16.38
C VAL A 720 13.44 -14.28 -15.12
N ILE A 721 12.77 -13.70 -14.13
CA ILE A 721 12.30 -14.41 -12.92
C ILE A 721 11.39 -15.59 -13.32
N GLY A 722 10.46 -15.36 -14.25
CA GLY A 722 9.58 -16.41 -14.76
C GLY A 722 10.31 -17.58 -15.40
N VAL A 723 11.31 -17.30 -16.24
CA VAL A 723 12.17 -18.31 -16.87
C VAL A 723 13.03 -19.04 -15.83
N ALA A 724 13.62 -18.32 -14.88
CA ALA A 724 14.43 -18.87 -13.80
C ALA A 724 13.61 -19.82 -12.91
N ALA A 725 12.43 -19.38 -12.47
CA ALA A 725 11.50 -20.19 -11.68
C ALA A 725 11.11 -21.49 -12.41
N TYR A 726 10.76 -21.40 -13.70
CA TYR A 726 10.46 -22.59 -14.47
C TYR A 726 11.68 -23.52 -14.64
N SER A 727 12.87 -22.97 -14.78
CA SER A 727 14.11 -23.76 -14.90
C SER A 727 14.39 -24.58 -13.64
N ILE A 728 14.21 -23.96 -12.46
CA ILE A 728 14.31 -24.64 -11.15
C ILE A 728 13.26 -25.77 -11.05
N ILE A 729 12.02 -25.45 -11.41
CA ILE A 729 10.92 -26.43 -11.39
C ILE A 729 11.16 -27.56 -12.39
N GLY A 730 11.67 -27.26 -13.57
CA GLY A 730 12.04 -28.23 -14.59
C GLY A 730 13.10 -29.23 -14.08
N ALA A 731 14.08 -28.76 -13.32
CA ALA A 731 15.08 -29.62 -12.67
C ALA A 731 14.45 -30.54 -11.61
N LEU A 732 13.49 -30.05 -10.83
CA LEU A 732 12.72 -30.87 -9.88
C LEU A 732 11.86 -31.91 -10.58
N GLN A 733 11.26 -31.59 -11.71
CA GLN A 733 10.44 -32.48 -12.51
C GLN A 733 11.28 -33.58 -13.17
N TYR A 734 12.50 -33.26 -13.59
CA TYR A 734 13.42 -34.27 -14.14
C TYR A 734 13.67 -35.42 -13.15
N LYS A 735 13.89 -35.08 -11.85
CA LYS A 735 14.00 -36.10 -10.80
C LYS A 735 12.76 -36.98 -10.69
N LYS A 736 11.57 -36.38 -10.88
CA LYS A 736 10.28 -37.07 -10.81
C LYS A 736 10.05 -37.97 -12.03
N ILE A 737 10.41 -37.53 -13.24
CA ILE A 737 10.33 -38.34 -14.48
C ILE A 737 11.15 -39.61 -14.36
N ARG A 738 12.33 -39.55 -13.77
CA ARG A 738 13.17 -40.73 -13.56
C ARG A 738 12.49 -41.78 -12.66
N LYS A 739 11.62 -41.36 -11.75
CA LYS A 739 10.91 -42.26 -10.81
C LYS A 739 9.60 -42.82 -11.35
N ILE A 740 9.09 -42.39 -12.53
CA ILE A 740 7.90 -42.97 -13.14
C ILE A 740 8.15 -44.43 -13.50
N PRO A 741 7.37 -45.40 -12.98
CA PRO A 741 7.57 -46.81 -13.24
C PRO A 741 7.24 -47.17 -14.70
N MET A 742 7.93 -48.20 -15.25
CA MET A 742 7.70 -48.67 -16.62
C MET A 742 6.39 -49.49 -16.73
N ASP A 743 5.95 -50.10 -15.64
CA ASP A 743 4.77 -50.95 -15.57
C ASP A 743 3.43 -50.19 -15.51
N GLU A 744 3.48 -48.85 -15.31
CA GLU A 744 2.28 -48.01 -15.25
C GLU A 744 1.48 -48.04 -16.57
N ALA A 745 2.16 -48.18 -17.71
CA ALA A 745 1.51 -48.33 -19.00
C ALA A 745 0.88 -49.70 -19.20
N LEU A 746 1.47 -50.75 -18.60
CA LEU A 746 1.02 -52.13 -18.73
C LEU A 746 -0.20 -52.42 -17.85
N LYS A 747 -0.31 -51.78 -16.67
CA LYS A 747 -1.44 -51.92 -15.75
C LYS A 747 -2.75 -51.39 -16.29
N ASN A 748 -2.74 -50.65 -17.40
CA ASN A 748 -3.93 -50.03 -18.00
C ASN A 748 -4.35 -50.71 -19.33
N VAL A 749 -3.77 -51.82 -19.71
CA VAL A 749 -4.03 -52.57 -20.97
C VAL A 749 -4.90 -53.82 -20.71
N GLU A 750 -5.07 -54.21 -19.44
CA GLU A 750 -6.06 -55.17 -18.98
C GLU A 750 -7.29 -54.40 -18.46
#